data_9b74c0f0816a512bd6022a449b9e2c29
#
_entry.id   9b74c0f0816a512bd6022a449b9e2c29
#
_cell.length_a   1.000
_cell.length_b   1.000
_cell.length_c   1.000
_cell.angle_alpha   90.00
_cell.angle_beta   90.00
_cell.angle_gamma   90.00
#
_symmetry.space_group_name_H-M   'P 1'
#
loop_
_entity.id
_entity.type
_entity.pdbx_description
1 polymer ?
#
loop_
_entity_poly.entity_id
_entity_poly.type
_entity_poly.pdbx_seq_one_letter_code
_entity_poly.pdbx_strand_id
1 'polypeptide(L)'
;MEQYNVTGMSCAACSSRVEKAVSRVPGVTSCSVSLLTNSMGVEGTAGAGAIIKAVQDAGYGASLKGASGEQISASAAEEALEDHETPALKRRLIASVGFLLVLMYFSMGHMMWGWPLPAWFNDNHIAMGLVQLLLAGIIMVINQKFFISGFKSLWHRAPNMDTLVALGSMASFLWSVYVLFAMTRAQVDGDSAAVMNYMMEFYFESAAMILTLITVGKMLEARSKGKTTDALKGLMKLAPKTAVVVRNGQEATVPIEQVRKGDVFVVRPGENIPVDGVVLEGNSAVNEAALTGESIPVDKNPGDAVSAATVNQSGFIRCEATRVGEDTTLSQIIKMVSDAAATKAPIAKIADRVSGVFVPAVISIAVITTIVWLLTGKEFGYALARGISVLVISCPCALGLATPVAIMVGNGMGAKNGILFKTAVSLEEAGKIQIVALDKTGTITKGEPQVTDMVPAKGISEEELLGYAYALEKKSEHPLAKAIIARAEEKKIVLQKVSDFQALPGNGLRAALNSDVLTGGNMKFISNETSVSPELMKQAEKLAGEGKTPLLFAKGRKLLGMIAVADVIKEDSPQAIKELQNMGIRVVMLTGDNERTAKAIGAQAGVDDVIAGVLPDGKESVIRSLKEQGKVAMVGDGINDAPALTRADIGIAIGAGTDVAIDAADVVLMKSRLSDVPAAIRLSRATLRNIHENLFWAFFYNVIGIPLAAGVWIPIFGWTLNPMFGAAAMSLSSFCVVTNALRLNLFKVHDASRDKKIKQNVEEIHYISANAEMKNVTENKSLKAENPDFCNSEIHDPKDQENIKENKENKEMTTITVNVTGMMCGHCEAHVTKAVKEAFGVEDVVSSHEKGTTVIHAPEKLDEDKIREVIKEAGYEVTGITQE
;
A
#
# COMPACT_ATOMS: atom_id res chain seq x y z
N MET A 1 -13.53 -1.59 -6.69
CA MET A 1 -12.77 -0.91 -7.76
C MET A 1 -12.89 -1.72 -9.05
N GLU A 2 -13.44 -1.15 -10.12
CA GLU A 2 -13.47 -1.80 -11.45
C GLU A 2 -12.12 -1.69 -12.14
N GLN A 3 -11.66 -2.75 -12.79
CA GLN A 3 -10.39 -2.78 -13.52
C GLN A 3 -10.59 -2.78 -15.03
N TYR A 4 -9.76 -1.99 -15.73
CA TYR A 4 -9.75 -1.89 -17.19
C TYR A 4 -8.34 -2.13 -17.72
N ASN A 5 -8.23 -2.78 -18.87
CA ASN A 5 -6.99 -2.83 -19.65
C ASN A 5 -6.91 -1.56 -20.50
N VAL A 6 -5.77 -0.86 -20.47
CA VAL A 6 -5.54 0.37 -21.25
C VAL A 6 -4.39 0.15 -22.21
N THR A 7 -4.61 0.39 -23.52
CA THR A 7 -3.60 0.19 -24.54
C THR A 7 -3.14 1.49 -25.18
N GLY A 8 -1.89 1.54 -25.65
CA GLY A 8 -1.31 2.71 -26.32
C GLY A 8 -0.58 3.68 -25.42
N MET A 9 -0.45 3.40 -24.12
CA MET A 9 0.36 4.22 -23.21
C MET A 9 1.85 3.88 -23.34
N SER A 10 2.70 4.89 -23.51
CA SER A 10 4.15 4.73 -23.66
C SER A 10 4.99 5.39 -22.57
N CYS A 11 4.38 6.27 -21.75
CA CYS A 11 5.09 7.03 -20.72
C CYS A 11 4.13 7.57 -19.64
N ALA A 12 4.70 8.09 -18.54
CA ALA A 12 3.96 8.67 -17.40
C ALA A 12 2.99 9.80 -17.81
N ALA A 13 3.35 10.64 -18.80
CA ALA A 13 2.44 11.68 -19.30
C ALA A 13 1.18 11.08 -19.94
N CYS A 14 1.29 9.91 -20.58
CA CYS A 14 0.14 9.19 -21.14
C CYS A 14 -0.82 8.71 -20.05
N SER A 15 -0.29 8.06 -19.00
CA SER A 15 -1.10 7.57 -17.87
C SER A 15 -1.80 8.70 -17.13
N SER A 16 -1.10 9.82 -16.87
CA SER A 16 -1.69 11.01 -16.25
C SER A 16 -2.82 11.62 -17.09
N ARG A 17 -2.70 11.58 -18.42
CA ARG A 17 -3.75 12.07 -19.32
C ARG A 17 -5.00 11.20 -19.29
N VAL A 18 -4.85 9.88 -19.33
CA VAL A 18 -5.98 8.92 -19.21
C VAL A 18 -6.67 9.13 -17.87
N GLU A 19 -5.90 9.19 -16.78
CA GLU A 19 -6.41 9.43 -15.43
C GLU A 19 -7.23 10.73 -15.34
N LYS A 20 -6.71 11.84 -15.90
CA LYS A 20 -7.39 13.12 -15.93
C LYS A 20 -8.67 13.11 -16.81
N ALA A 21 -8.68 12.35 -17.88
CA ALA A 21 -9.85 12.23 -18.75
C ALA A 21 -10.97 11.44 -18.05
N VAL A 22 -10.64 10.32 -17.41
CA VAL A 22 -11.60 9.46 -16.71
C VAL A 22 -12.10 10.11 -15.43
N SER A 23 -11.25 10.80 -14.67
CA SER A 23 -11.66 11.54 -13.46
C SER A 23 -12.66 12.67 -13.70
N ARG A 24 -12.88 13.07 -14.97
CA ARG A 24 -13.90 14.06 -15.36
C ARG A 24 -15.24 13.42 -15.72
N VAL A 25 -15.34 12.11 -15.80
CA VAL A 25 -16.60 11.42 -16.10
C VAL A 25 -17.49 11.53 -14.88
N PRO A 26 -18.73 12.01 -15.03
CA PRO A 26 -19.68 12.06 -13.92
C PRO A 26 -19.88 10.69 -13.27
N GLY A 27 -19.82 10.62 -11.95
CA GLY A 27 -19.95 9.38 -11.19
C GLY A 27 -18.62 8.64 -10.93
N VAL A 28 -17.46 9.14 -11.39
CA VAL A 28 -16.13 8.63 -11.01
C VAL A 28 -15.66 9.35 -9.75
N THR A 29 -15.45 8.60 -8.67
CA THR A 29 -14.90 9.11 -7.39
C THR A 29 -13.39 9.03 -7.35
N SER A 30 -12.80 7.96 -7.87
CA SER A 30 -11.34 7.84 -8.00
C SER A 30 -10.96 7.11 -9.29
N CYS A 31 -9.80 7.48 -9.84
CA CYS A 31 -9.20 6.82 -10.99
C CYS A 31 -7.69 6.73 -10.81
N SER A 32 -7.14 5.55 -11.00
CA SER A 32 -5.70 5.30 -10.96
C SER A 32 -5.27 4.50 -12.18
N VAL A 33 -4.24 4.96 -12.90
CA VAL A 33 -3.77 4.36 -14.15
C VAL A 33 -2.32 3.88 -13.98
N SER A 34 -2.10 2.58 -14.10
CA SER A 34 -0.78 1.96 -14.01
C SER A 34 -0.15 1.79 -15.41
N LEU A 35 0.95 2.48 -15.65
CA LEU A 35 1.76 2.29 -16.86
C LEU A 35 2.48 0.93 -16.88
N LEU A 36 2.73 0.35 -15.71
CA LEU A 36 3.50 -0.87 -15.56
C LEU A 36 2.69 -2.10 -15.96
N THR A 37 1.43 -2.15 -15.52
CA THR A 37 0.50 -3.25 -15.79
C THR A 37 -0.42 -2.96 -16.98
N ASN A 38 -0.30 -1.78 -17.61
CA ASN A 38 -1.22 -1.29 -18.64
C ASN A 38 -2.69 -1.41 -18.22
N SER A 39 -2.98 -1.15 -16.93
CA SER A 39 -4.30 -1.25 -16.34
C SER A 39 -4.74 0.06 -15.70
N MET A 40 -6.05 0.18 -15.50
CA MET A 40 -6.68 1.31 -14.84
C MET A 40 -7.70 0.77 -13.85
N GLY A 41 -7.63 1.27 -12.60
CA GLY A 41 -8.65 1.06 -11.58
C GLY A 41 -9.54 2.28 -11.47
N VAL A 42 -10.85 2.08 -11.47
CA VAL A 42 -11.85 3.15 -11.34
C VAL A 42 -12.81 2.81 -10.22
N GLU A 43 -13.10 3.78 -9.37
CA GLU A 43 -14.14 3.72 -8.34
C GLU A 43 -15.23 4.75 -8.64
N GLY A 44 -16.47 4.39 -8.35
CA GLY A 44 -17.60 5.26 -8.57
C GLY A 44 -18.80 4.51 -9.14
N THR A 45 -19.81 5.28 -9.56
CA THR A 45 -21.07 4.79 -10.13
C THR A 45 -21.14 4.97 -11.65
N ALA A 46 -20.08 5.45 -12.30
CA ALA A 46 -20.01 5.67 -13.73
C ALA A 46 -20.06 4.36 -14.52
N GLY A 47 -20.89 4.27 -15.55
CA GLY A 47 -20.99 3.06 -16.40
C GLY A 47 -19.72 2.83 -17.23
N ALA A 48 -19.34 1.55 -17.41
CA ALA A 48 -18.14 1.14 -18.14
C ALA A 48 -18.02 1.74 -19.56
N GLY A 49 -19.15 1.89 -20.27
CA GLY A 49 -19.17 2.50 -21.60
C GLY A 49 -18.72 3.96 -21.62
N ALA A 50 -19.10 4.76 -20.59
CA ALA A 50 -18.67 6.15 -20.47
C ALA A 50 -17.18 6.27 -20.17
N ILE A 51 -16.65 5.38 -19.31
CA ILE A 51 -15.24 5.29 -18.96
C ILE A 51 -14.40 4.92 -20.19
N ILE A 52 -14.78 3.87 -20.93
CA ILE A 52 -14.10 3.43 -22.16
C ILE A 52 -14.09 4.55 -23.19
N LYS A 53 -15.21 5.25 -23.39
CA LYS A 53 -15.31 6.38 -24.31
C LYS A 53 -14.37 7.52 -23.93
N ALA A 54 -14.30 7.88 -22.63
CA ALA A 54 -13.38 8.93 -22.16
C ALA A 54 -11.91 8.59 -22.44
N VAL A 55 -11.53 7.31 -22.30
CA VAL A 55 -10.17 6.84 -22.65
C VAL A 55 -9.93 6.92 -24.17
N GLN A 56 -10.92 6.54 -24.99
CA GLN A 56 -10.83 6.63 -26.44
C GLN A 56 -10.72 8.07 -26.92
N ASP A 57 -11.50 8.97 -26.36
CA ASP A 57 -11.47 10.41 -26.66
C ASP A 57 -10.13 11.03 -26.25
N ALA A 58 -9.48 10.49 -25.21
CA ALA A 58 -8.10 10.87 -24.86
C ALA A 58 -7.03 10.31 -25.81
N GLY A 59 -7.41 9.45 -26.79
CA GLY A 59 -6.53 8.91 -27.83
C GLY A 59 -5.94 7.53 -27.52
N TYR A 60 -6.45 6.80 -26.51
CA TYR A 60 -6.00 5.49 -26.06
C TYR A 60 -7.10 4.43 -26.20
N GLY A 61 -6.72 3.14 -26.14
CA GLY A 61 -7.70 2.05 -26.11
C GLY A 61 -8.03 1.64 -24.68
N ALA A 62 -9.28 1.24 -24.41
CA ALA A 62 -9.67 0.63 -23.13
C ALA A 62 -10.65 -0.51 -23.34
N SER A 63 -10.57 -1.52 -22.45
CA SER A 63 -11.52 -2.62 -22.33
C SER A 63 -11.72 -3.00 -20.87
N LEU A 64 -12.93 -3.36 -20.47
CA LEU A 64 -13.22 -3.82 -19.10
C LEU A 64 -12.55 -5.19 -18.88
N LYS A 65 -11.83 -5.33 -17.77
CA LYS A 65 -11.20 -6.59 -17.39
C LYS A 65 -12.27 -7.51 -16.78
N GLY A 66 -12.51 -8.67 -17.41
CA GLY A 66 -13.56 -9.61 -16.96
C GLY A 66 -14.92 -9.49 -17.65
N ALA A 67 -15.06 -8.71 -18.74
CA ALA A 67 -16.33 -8.49 -19.44
C ALA A 67 -16.86 -9.71 -20.26
N SER A 68 -16.03 -10.71 -20.53
CA SER A 68 -16.49 -11.99 -21.08
C SER A 68 -16.74 -12.91 -19.91
N GLY A 69 -17.96 -13.23 -19.56
CA GLY A 69 -18.39 -14.05 -18.40
C GLY A 69 -17.73 -15.44 -18.20
N GLU A 70 -16.52 -15.60 -18.69
CA GLU A 70 -15.57 -16.65 -18.33
C GLU A 70 -14.92 -16.25 -17.03
N GLN A 71 -15.11 -17.06 -15.99
CA GLN A 71 -14.32 -17.03 -14.76
C GLN A 71 -12.85 -16.84 -15.15
N ILE A 72 -12.22 -15.79 -14.60
CA ILE A 72 -10.79 -15.55 -14.86
C ILE A 72 -10.04 -16.75 -14.29
N SER A 73 -9.80 -17.75 -15.14
CA SER A 73 -8.96 -18.88 -14.74
C SER A 73 -7.57 -18.34 -14.44
N ALA A 74 -6.87 -18.93 -13.47
CA ALA A 74 -5.49 -18.56 -13.14
C ALA A 74 -4.60 -18.56 -14.41
N SER A 75 -4.96 -19.36 -15.42
CA SER A 75 -4.31 -19.41 -16.74
C SER A 75 -4.50 -18.12 -17.57
N ALA A 76 -5.70 -17.51 -17.56
CA ALA A 76 -5.95 -16.26 -18.28
C ALA A 76 -5.24 -15.06 -17.62
N ALA A 77 -5.12 -15.08 -16.31
CA ALA A 77 -4.36 -14.06 -15.55
C ALA A 77 -2.84 -14.24 -15.76
N GLU A 78 -2.34 -15.47 -15.89
CA GLU A 78 -0.93 -15.77 -16.19
C GLU A 78 -0.58 -15.28 -17.63
N GLU A 79 -1.45 -15.53 -18.62
CA GLU A 79 -1.30 -15.07 -20.01
C GLU A 79 -1.30 -13.54 -20.12
N ALA A 80 -2.12 -12.85 -19.31
CA ALA A 80 -2.15 -11.38 -19.24
C ALA A 80 -0.85 -10.75 -18.71
N LEU A 81 -0.05 -11.50 -17.96
CA LEU A 81 1.25 -11.08 -17.44
C LEU A 81 2.42 -11.53 -18.31
N GLU A 82 2.19 -12.31 -19.38
CA GLU A 82 3.26 -12.69 -20.31
C GLU A 82 3.86 -11.47 -21.01
N ASP A 83 5.20 -11.50 -21.16
CA ASP A 83 5.95 -10.42 -21.81
C ASP A 83 5.93 -10.59 -23.34
N HIS A 84 4.90 -10.06 -23.97
CA HIS A 84 4.76 -10.03 -25.45
C HIS A 84 5.55 -8.85 -26.08
N GLU A 85 5.94 -7.84 -25.30
CA GLU A 85 6.64 -6.65 -25.82
C GLU A 85 8.13 -6.91 -26.08
N THR A 86 8.82 -7.58 -25.16
CA THR A 86 10.28 -7.82 -25.29
C THR A 86 10.66 -8.59 -26.56
N PRO A 87 9.97 -9.67 -26.99
CA PRO A 87 10.30 -10.35 -28.23
C PRO A 87 10.14 -9.48 -29.48
N ALA A 88 9.09 -8.65 -29.52
CA ALA A 88 8.83 -7.73 -30.62
C ALA A 88 9.90 -6.63 -30.71
N LEU A 89 10.24 -6.03 -29.57
CA LEU A 89 11.30 -5.01 -29.47
C LEU A 89 12.67 -5.60 -29.80
N LYS A 90 12.97 -6.84 -29.39
CA LYS A 90 14.22 -7.53 -29.72
C LYS A 90 14.39 -7.73 -31.25
N ARG A 91 13.34 -8.16 -31.94
CA ARG A 91 13.38 -8.30 -33.42
C ARG A 91 13.63 -6.96 -34.11
N ARG A 92 12.91 -5.91 -33.68
CA ARG A 92 13.10 -4.54 -34.20
C ARG A 92 14.51 -4.02 -33.94
N LEU A 93 15.04 -4.25 -32.74
CA LEU A 93 16.38 -3.84 -32.36
C LEU A 93 17.45 -4.55 -33.23
N ILE A 94 17.38 -5.86 -33.39
CA ILE A 94 18.33 -6.62 -34.20
C ILE A 94 18.35 -6.09 -35.66
N ALA A 95 17.16 -5.85 -36.24
CA ALA A 95 17.06 -5.28 -37.56
C ALA A 95 17.66 -3.87 -37.63
N SER A 96 17.31 -2.98 -36.65
CA SER A 96 17.84 -1.61 -36.59
C SER A 96 19.36 -1.57 -36.45
N VAL A 97 19.93 -2.43 -35.59
CA VAL A 97 21.38 -2.52 -35.37
C VAL A 97 22.08 -3.02 -36.64
N GLY A 98 21.50 -4.01 -37.32
CA GLY A 98 22.08 -4.51 -38.57
C GLY A 98 22.25 -3.42 -39.63
N PHE A 99 21.17 -2.66 -39.90
CA PHE A 99 21.23 -1.54 -40.85
C PHE A 99 22.08 -0.36 -40.31
N LEU A 100 22.06 -0.10 -39.00
CA LEU A 100 22.89 0.94 -38.40
C LEU A 100 24.38 0.66 -38.56
N LEU A 101 24.84 -0.59 -38.37
CA LEU A 101 26.25 -0.95 -38.52
C LEU A 101 26.71 -0.71 -39.96
N VAL A 102 25.86 -1.01 -40.98
CA VAL A 102 26.15 -0.69 -42.37
C VAL A 102 26.21 0.82 -42.56
N LEU A 103 25.24 1.57 -42.00
CA LEU A 103 25.24 3.04 -42.11
C LEU A 103 26.53 3.65 -41.50
N MET A 104 26.91 3.18 -40.30
CA MET A 104 28.13 3.63 -39.61
C MET A 104 29.42 3.29 -40.38
N TYR A 105 29.41 2.18 -41.10
CA TYR A 105 30.53 1.84 -41.99
C TYR A 105 30.72 2.91 -43.06
N PHE A 106 29.63 3.36 -43.68
CA PHE A 106 29.69 4.39 -44.74
C PHE A 106 29.96 5.79 -44.17
N SER A 107 29.34 6.17 -43.05
CA SER A 107 29.47 7.52 -42.49
C SER A 107 30.77 7.72 -41.71
N MET A 108 31.05 6.89 -40.70
CA MET A 108 32.23 7.07 -39.84
C MET A 108 33.41 6.20 -40.31
N GLY A 109 33.16 4.94 -40.68
CA GLY A 109 34.19 3.98 -41.04
C GLY A 109 35.06 4.45 -42.21
N HIS A 110 34.41 4.89 -43.29
CA HIS A 110 35.14 5.39 -44.46
C HIS A 110 35.67 6.82 -44.23
N MET A 111 34.83 7.72 -43.72
CA MET A 111 35.16 9.16 -43.57
C MET A 111 36.23 9.43 -42.53
N MET A 112 36.19 8.74 -41.35
CA MET A 112 37.15 9.02 -40.27
C MET A 112 38.33 8.05 -40.26
N TRP A 113 38.13 6.79 -40.66
CA TRP A 113 39.15 5.73 -40.56
C TRP A 113 39.62 5.21 -41.87
N GLY A 114 39.09 5.73 -43.01
CA GLY A 114 39.54 5.36 -44.33
C GLY A 114 39.23 3.90 -44.71
N TRP A 115 38.17 3.30 -44.18
CA TRP A 115 37.79 1.93 -44.49
C TRP A 115 37.47 1.77 -45.98
N PRO A 116 37.84 0.64 -46.61
CA PRO A 116 37.72 0.46 -48.04
C PRO A 116 36.24 0.42 -48.47
N LEU A 117 35.94 1.15 -49.57
CA LEU A 117 34.63 1.09 -50.25
C LEU A 117 34.87 0.59 -51.68
N PRO A 118 33.83 0.05 -52.36
CA PRO A 118 33.90 -0.25 -53.81
C PRO A 118 34.32 0.97 -54.61
N ALA A 119 35.13 0.80 -55.67
CA ALA A 119 35.76 1.88 -56.41
C ALA A 119 34.79 2.93 -57.02
N TRP A 120 33.53 2.57 -57.22
CA TRP A 120 32.48 3.48 -57.73
C TRP A 120 31.99 4.50 -56.70
N PHE A 121 32.35 4.36 -55.43
CA PHE A 121 32.14 5.39 -54.38
C PHE A 121 33.30 6.39 -54.29
N ASN A 122 34.42 6.10 -54.88
CA ASN A 122 35.59 7.01 -54.81
C ASN A 122 35.18 8.36 -55.43
N ASP A 123 35.36 9.45 -54.66
CA ASP A 123 35.01 10.82 -55.05
C ASP A 123 33.49 11.03 -55.38
N ASN A 124 32.66 10.01 -55.16
CA ASN A 124 31.21 10.10 -55.37
C ASN A 124 30.44 10.33 -54.10
N HIS A 125 30.57 11.52 -53.54
CA HIS A 125 29.94 11.90 -52.25
C HIS A 125 28.43 11.90 -52.27
N ILE A 126 27.82 12.12 -53.45
CA ILE A 126 26.35 12.05 -53.64
C ILE A 126 25.86 10.60 -53.46
N ALA A 127 26.53 9.62 -54.06
CA ALA A 127 26.18 8.21 -53.89
C ALA A 127 26.29 7.76 -52.44
N MET A 128 27.29 8.25 -51.71
CA MET A 128 27.44 8.00 -50.26
C MET A 128 26.27 8.60 -49.48
N GLY A 129 25.85 9.83 -49.78
CA GLY A 129 24.70 10.48 -49.15
C GLY A 129 23.38 9.74 -49.44
N LEU A 130 23.17 9.23 -50.67
CA LEU A 130 22.01 8.43 -51.05
C LEU A 130 21.94 7.10 -50.31
N VAL A 131 23.07 6.39 -50.14
CA VAL A 131 23.11 5.16 -49.34
C VAL A 131 22.75 5.46 -47.88
N GLN A 132 23.27 6.54 -47.29
CA GLN A 132 22.94 6.95 -45.92
C GLN A 132 21.45 7.29 -45.79
N LEU A 133 20.86 8.02 -46.73
CA LEU A 133 19.43 8.35 -46.80
C LEU A 133 18.58 7.07 -46.82
N LEU A 134 18.90 6.09 -47.66
CA LEU A 134 18.17 4.84 -47.78
C LEU A 134 18.23 4.02 -46.48
N LEU A 135 19.43 3.86 -45.91
CA LEU A 135 19.62 3.10 -44.69
C LEU A 135 18.94 3.77 -43.46
N ALA A 136 19.06 5.09 -43.33
CA ALA A 136 18.35 5.84 -42.29
C ALA A 136 16.84 5.75 -42.48
N GLY A 137 16.33 5.87 -43.71
CA GLY A 137 14.91 5.70 -44.03
C GLY A 137 14.38 4.32 -43.65
N ILE A 138 15.10 3.24 -43.95
CA ILE A 138 14.74 1.88 -43.53
C ILE A 138 14.65 1.78 -42.01
N ILE A 139 15.62 2.33 -41.27
CA ILE A 139 15.59 2.33 -39.79
C ILE A 139 14.38 3.14 -39.24
N MET A 140 14.04 4.26 -39.89
CA MET A 140 12.84 5.05 -39.53
C MET A 140 11.56 4.25 -39.77
N VAL A 141 11.44 3.51 -40.86
CA VAL A 141 10.28 2.65 -41.15
C VAL A 141 10.18 1.50 -40.13
N ILE A 142 11.28 0.83 -39.82
CA ILE A 142 11.31 -0.21 -38.77
C ILE A 142 10.79 0.36 -37.44
N ASN A 143 11.10 1.61 -37.15
CA ASN A 143 10.75 2.31 -35.92
C ASN A 143 9.56 3.29 -36.04
N GLN A 144 8.71 3.13 -37.08
CA GLN A 144 7.58 4.03 -37.36
C GLN A 144 6.61 4.28 -36.19
N LYS A 145 6.52 3.34 -35.26
CA LYS A 145 5.67 3.49 -34.06
C LYS A 145 5.98 4.76 -33.26
N PHE A 146 7.25 5.18 -33.17
CA PHE A 146 7.62 6.42 -32.48
C PHE A 146 7.06 7.66 -33.19
N PHE A 147 7.06 7.68 -34.52
CA PHE A 147 6.51 8.78 -35.30
C PHE A 147 4.99 8.84 -35.20
N ILE A 148 4.32 7.69 -35.38
CA ILE A 148 2.85 7.61 -35.28
C ILE A 148 2.37 8.05 -33.90
N SER A 149 2.94 7.50 -32.82
CA SER A 149 2.60 7.86 -31.44
C SER A 149 2.96 9.33 -31.15
N GLY A 150 4.16 9.74 -31.51
CA GLY A 150 4.67 11.10 -31.22
C GLY A 150 3.87 12.21 -31.88
N PHE A 151 3.61 12.09 -33.20
CA PHE A 151 2.83 13.10 -33.92
C PHE A 151 1.35 13.08 -33.57
N LYS A 152 0.76 11.88 -33.31
CA LYS A 152 -0.60 11.78 -32.79
C LYS A 152 -0.74 12.51 -31.45
N SER A 153 0.19 12.33 -30.53
CA SER A 153 0.21 13.01 -29.23
C SER A 153 0.39 14.52 -29.38
N LEU A 154 1.25 14.96 -30.29
CA LEU A 154 1.47 16.38 -30.58
C LEU A 154 0.19 17.03 -31.12
N TRP A 155 -0.50 16.39 -32.06
CA TRP A 155 -1.76 16.85 -32.64
C TRP A 155 -2.85 17.05 -31.58
N HIS A 156 -2.91 16.15 -30.59
CA HIS A 156 -3.83 16.26 -29.47
C HIS A 156 -3.35 17.22 -28.35
N ARG A 157 -2.33 18.06 -28.61
CA ARG A 157 -1.73 19.02 -27.66
C ARG A 157 -1.26 18.38 -26.34
N ALA A 158 -0.78 17.13 -26.42
CA ALA A 158 -0.25 16.39 -25.30
C ALA A 158 1.05 15.68 -25.68
N PRO A 159 2.11 16.47 -26.00
CA PRO A 159 3.39 15.89 -26.41
C PRO A 159 3.91 14.93 -25.33
N ASN A 160 4.40 13.81 -25.76
CA ASN A 160 4.95 12.73 -24.93
C ASN A 160 6.42 12.48 -25.29
N MET A 161 7.02 11.46 -24.70
CA MET A 161 8.39 11.01 -24.99
C MET A 161 8.59 10.72 -26.49
N ASP A 162 7.64 9.99 -27.11
CA ASP A 162 7.74 9.64 -28.52
C ASP A 162 7.73 10.87 -29.42
N THR A 163 7.10 11.98 -28.97
CA THR A 163 7.12 13.28 -29.64
C THR A 163 8.54 13.85 -29.70
N LEU A 164 9.30 13.80 -28.59
CA LEU A 164 10.69 14.32 -28.57
C LEU A 164 11.59 13.53 -29.50
N VAL A 165 11.46 12.20 -29.49
CA VAL A 165 12.18 11.28 -30.39
C VAL A 165 11.82 11.52 -31.85
N ALA A 166 10.53 11.61 -32.14
CA ALA A 166 10.04 11.86 -33.51
C ALA A 166 10.52 13.19 -34.05
N LEU A 167 10.43 14.27 -33.26
CA LEU A 167 10.92 15.60 -33.65
C LEU A 167 12.43 15.62 -33.88
N GLY A 168 13.21 15.05 -32.96
CA GLY A 168 14.68 15.03 -33.06
C GLY A 168 15.18 14.21 -34.27
N SER A 169 14.64 12.99 -34.44
CA SER A 169 15.00 12.12 -35.56
C SER A 169 14.54 12.67 -36.92
N MET A 170 13.30 13.18 -37.00
CA MET A 170 12.76 13.78 -38.23
C MET A 170 13.51 15.06 -38.63
N ALA A 171 13.83 15.94 -37.65
CA ALA A 171 14.60 17.14 -37.93
C ALA A 171 16.00 16.80 -38.45
N SER A 172 16.69 15.83 -37.86
CA SER A 172 18.00 15.33 -38.36
C SER A 172 17.89 14.80 -39.77
N PHE A 173 16.85 14.00 -40.04
CA PHE A 173 16.64 13.41 -41.37
C PHE A 173 16.33 14.45 -42.44
N LEU A 174 15.37 15.34 -42.20
CA LEU A 174 14.96 16.40 -43.14
C LEU A 174 16.08 17.40 -43.42
N TRP A 175 16.88 17.77 -42.41
CA TRP A 175 18.06 18.60 -42.64
C TRP A 175 19.06 17.92 -43.56
N SER A 176 19.36 16.62 -43.30
CA SER A 176 20.30 15.87 -44.16
C SER A 176 19.80 15.71 -45.59
N VAL A 177 18.47 15.57 -45.79
CA VAL A 177 17.85 15.59 -47.12
C VAL A 177 18.08 16.93 -47.83
N TYR A 178 17.82 18.04 -47.10
CA TYR A 178 18.07 19.38 -47.64
C TYR A 178 19.55 19.57 -48.04
N VAL A 179 20.48 19.20 -47.15
CA VAL A 179 21.92 19.27 -47.39
C VAL A 179 22.33 18.39 -48.59
N LEU A 180 21.74 17.20 -48.73
CA LEU A 180 21.99 16.32 -49.88
C LEU A 180 21.54 16.99 -51.20
N PHE A 181 20.39 17.67 -51.20
CA PHE A 181 19.97 18.46 -52.39
C PHE A 181 20.90 19.65 -52.65
N ALA A 182 21.33 20.37 -51.61
CA ALA A 182 22.30 21.49 -51.76
C ALA A 182 23.66 20.97 -52.31
N MET A 183 24.11 19.80 -51.86
CA MET A 183 25.32 19.15 -52.31
C MET A 183 25.22 18.76 -53.82
N THR A 184 24.07 18.28 -54.30
CA THR A 184 23.89 17.99 -55.72
C THR A 184 24.06 19.25 -56.58
N ARG A 185 23.60 20.42 -56.12
CA ARG A 185 23.78 21.69 -56.82
C ARG A 185 25.24 22.12 -56.82
N ALA A 186 25.94 22.04 -55.65
CA ALA A 186 27.37 22.37 -55.56
C ALA A 186 28.20 21.47 -56.48
N GLN A 187 27.84 20.19 -56.60
CA GLN A 187 28.52 19.24 -57.54
C GLN A 187 28.33 19.66 -59.00
N VAL A 188 27.12 20.14 -59.40
CA VAL A 188 26.85 20.62 -60.76
C VAL A 188 27.61 21.91 -61.03
N ASP A 189 27.75 22.79 -60.07
CA ASP A 189 28.48 24.03 -60.13
C ASP A 189 30.03 23.83 -60.10
N GLY A 190 30.52 22.60 -59.84
CA GLY A 190 31.92 22.24 -59.76
C GLY A 190 32.64 22.70 -58.49
N ASP A 191 31.91 23.10 -57.44
CA ASP A 191 32.45 23.52 -56.16
C ASP A 191 32.74 22.35 -55.22
N SER A 192 33.89 21.73 -55.36
CA SER A 192 34.31 20.57 -54.55
C SER A 192 34.47 20.93 -53.05
N ALA A 193 34.76 22.17 -52.70
CA ALA A 193 34.90 22.62 -51.33
C ALA A 193 33.52 22.67 -50.64
N ALA A 194 32.52 23.21 -51.33
CA ALA A 194 31.14 23.23 -50.86
C ALA A 194 30.58 21.77 -50.73
N VAL A 195 30.87 20.87 -51.66
CA VAL A 195 30.46 19.46 -51.58
C VAL A 195 31.03 18.80 -50.33
N MET A 196 32.29 19.01 -50.02
CA MET A 196 32.94 18.46 -48.82
C MET A 196 32.32 19.05 -47.52
N ASN A 197 32.03 20.36 -47.48
CA ASN A 197 31.37 21.00 -46.33
C ASN A 197 29.99 20.42 -46.12
N TYR A 198 29.17 20.30 -47.20
CA TYR A 198 27.84 19.69 -47.09
C TYR A 198 27.88 18.23 -46.63
N MET A 199 28.88 17.45 -47.00
CA MET A 199 29.06 16.08 -46.56
C MET A 199 29.29 15.98 -45.06
N MET A 200 29.98 16.94 -44.45
CA MET A 200 30.20 17.02 -42.99
C MET A 200 28.94 17.43 -42.20
N GLU A 201 27.92 17.96 -42.89
CA GLU A 201 26.68 18.38 -42.26
C GLU A 201 25.55 17.31 -42.28
N PHE A 202 25.86 16.08 -42.74
CA PHE A 202 24.90 14.98 -42.66
C PHE A 202 24.65 14.53 -41.22
N TYR A 203 23.36 14.39 -40.86
CA TYR A 203 22.87 13.85 -39.59
C TYR A 203 22.00 12.58 -39.80
N PHE A 204 22.12 11.87 -40.98
CA PHE A 204 21.41 10.61 -41.21
C PHE A 204 21.75 9.56 -40.18
N GLU A 205 23.03 9.47 -39.80
CA GLU A 205 23.50 8.56 -38.74
C GLU A 205 22.89 8.95 -37.36
N SER A 206 22.79 10.23 -37.04
CA SER A 206 22.18 10.73 -35.82
C SER A 206 20.71 10.36 -35.77
N ALA A 207 19.95 10.54 -36.84
CA ALA A 207 18.55 10.14 -36.94
C ALA A 207 18.35 8.64 -36.68
N ALA A 208 19.18 7.78 -37.30
CA ALA A 208 19.14 6.34 -37.15
C ALA A 208 19.60 5.87 -35.75
N MET A 209 20.68 6.48 -35.22
CA MET A 209 21.25 6.14 -33.92
C MET A 209 20.30 6.48 -32.80
N ILE A 210 19.64 7.65 -32.81
CA ILE A 210 18.61 8.06 -31.83
C ILE A 210 17.55 6.97 -31.72
N LEU A 211 16.96 6.53 -32.86
CA LEU A 211 15.91 5.52 -32.88
C LEU A 211 16.38 4.16 -32.35
N THR A 212 17.60 3.76 -32.76
CA THR A 212 18.18 2.48 -32.35
C THR A 212 18.49 2.44 -30.85
N LEU A 213 19.15 3.48 -30.29
CA LEU A 213 19.49 3.56 -28.88
C LEU A 213 18.24 3.67 -27.99
N ILE A 214 17.21 4.39 -28.44
CA ILE A 214 15.92 4.44 -27.72
C ILE A 214 15.25 3.07 -27.74
N THR A 215 15.35 2.33 -28.86
CA THR A 215 14.81 0.97 -28.92
C THR A 215 15.57 0.02 -27.98
N VAL A 216 16.91 0.20 -27.80
CA VAL A 216 17.67 -0.50 -26.74
C VAL A 216 17.10 -0.17 -25.37
N GLY A 217 16.93 1.12 -25.06
CA GLY A 217 16.36 1.57 -23.78
C GLY A 217 14.99 0.95 -23.53
N LYS A 218 14.10 0.97 -24.51
CA LYS A 218 12.75 0.38 -24.43
C LYS A 218 12.79 -1.14 -24.24
N MET A 219 13.70 -1.84 -24.90
CA MET A 219 13.87 -3.29 -24.71
C MET A 219 14.36 -3.62 -23.29
N LEU A 220 15.35 -2.87 -22.78
CA LEU A 220 15.83 -3.04 -21.40
C LEU A 220 14.71 -2.72 -20.39
N GLU A 221 13.92 -1.68 -20.64
CA GLU A 221 12.74 -1.33 -19.86
C GLU A 221 11.72 -2.47 -19.83
N ALA A 222 11.31 -3.00 -20.99
CA ALA A 222 10.34 -4.08 -21.11
C ALA A 222 10.82 -5.35 -20.37
N ARG A 223 12.08 -5.75 -20.61
CA ARG A 223 12.69 -6.90 -19.92
C ARG A 223 12.73 -6.72 -18.40
N SER A 224 12.97 -5.51 -17.94
CA SER A 224 13.05 -5.21 -16.52
C SER A 224 11.65 -5.17 -15.87
N LYS A 225 10.65 -4.64 -16.58
CA LYS A 225 9.24 -4.73 -16.17
C LYS A 225 8.82 -6.21 -16.02
N GLY A 226 9.18 -7.08 -16.96
CA GLY A 226 8.93 -8.52 -16.86
C GLY A 226 9.50 -9.13 -15.57
N LYS A 227 10.72 -8.75 -15.18
CA LYS A 227 11.33 -9.23 -13.92
C LYS A 227 10.64 -8.71 -12.66
N THR A 228 10.01 -7.55 -12.69
CA THR A 228 9.31 -7.01 -11.52
C THR A 228 7.98 -7.73 -11.27
N THR A 229 7.38 -8.35 -12.29
CA THR A 229 6.17 -9.19 -12.18
C THR A 229 6.46 -10.64 -11.79
N ASP A 230 7.74 -11.05 -11.71
CA ASP A 230 8.12 -12.45 -11.43
C ASP A 230 7.64 -12.94 -10.06
N ALA A 231 7.56 -12.05 -9.06
CA ALA A 231 7.03 -12.41 -7.74
C ALA A 231 5.53 -12.79 -7.83
N LEU A 232 4.73 -12.02 -8.55
CA LEU A 232 3.31 -12.30 -8.76
C LEU A 232 3.11 -13.58 -9.59
N LYS A 233 3.90 -13.74 -10.68
CA LYS A 233 3.91 -14.98 -11.47
C LYS A 233 4.31 -16.20 -10.64
N GLY A 234 5.24 -16.02 -9.70
CA GLY A 234 5.66 -17.06 -8.77
C GLY A 234 4.50 -17.54 -7.90
N LEU A 235 3.72 -16.62 -7.35
CA LEU A 235 2.51 -16.95 -6.56
C LEU A 235 1.45 -17.66 -7.40
N MET A 236 1.18 -17.18 -8.63
CA MET A 236 0.20 -17.78 -9.53
C MET A 236 0.57 -19.21 -9.96
N LYS A 237 1.86 -19.49 -10.13
CA LYS A 237 2.36 -20.85 -10.48
C LYS A 237 2.19 -21.87 -9.36
N LEU A 238 1.95 -21.43 -8.13
CA LEU A 238 1.69 -22.32 -6.99
C LEU A 238 0.27 -22.88 -7.03
N ALA A 239 -0.67 -22.24 -7.74
CA ALA A 239 -2.05 -22.68 -7.84
C ALA A 239 -2.13 -24.03 -8.58
N PRO A 240 -2.66 -25.10 -7.95
CA PRO A 240 -2.89 -26.37 -8.60
C PRO A 240 -3.91 -26.25 -9.73
N LYS A 241 -3.72 -27.01 -10.82
CA LYS A 241 -4.65 -26.99 -11.96
C LYS A 241 -5.76 -28.04 -11.82
N THR A 242 -5.57 -29.03 -10.97
CA THR A 242 -6.50 -30.16 -10.76
C THR A 242 -6.61 -30.50 -9.28
N ALA A 243 -7.72 -31.09 -8.89
CA ALA A 243 -7.97 -31.62 -7.55
C ALA A 243 -8.47 -33.06 -7.64
N VAL A 244 -8.13 -33.91 -6.66
CA VAL A 244 -8.72 -35.22 -6.51
C VAL A 244 -9.88 -35.14 -5.53
N VAL A 245 -11.10 -35.19 -6.03
CA VAL A 245 -12.32 -35.11 -5.22
C VAL A 245 -12.98 -36.47 -5.06
N VAL A 246 -13.62 -36.73 -3.92
CA VAL A 246 -14.38 -37.92 -3.64
C VAL A 246 -15.86 -37.65 -3.89
N ARG A 247 -16.41 -38.21 -4.98
CA ARG A 247 -17.84 -38.12 -5.31
C ARG A 247 -18.44 -39.51 -5.36
N ASN A 248 -19.55 -39.72 -4.66
CA ASN A 248 -20.20 -41.04 -4.54
C ASN A 248 -19.26 -42.17 -4.06
N GLY A 249 -18.31 -41.86 -3.18
CA GLY A 249 -17.34 -42.83 -2.65
C GLY A 249 -16.19 -43.21 -3.59
N GLN A 250 -16.08 -42.57 -4.76
CA GLN A 250 -15.00 -42.79 -5.72
C GLN A 250 -14.16 -41.52 -5.89
N GLU A 251 -12.85 -41.68 -5.99
CA GLU A 251 -11.93 -40.61 -6.29
C GLU A 251 -11.97 -40.28 -7.77
N ALA A 252 -12.11 -38.98 -8.10
CA ALA A 252 -12.08 -38.45 -9.45
C ALA A 252 -11.17 -37.23 -9.53
N THR A 253 -10.24 -37.20 -10.50
CA THR A 253 -9.45 -36.00 -10.78
C THR A 253 -10.29 -35.06 -11.62
N VAL A 254 -10.52 -33.85 -11.11
CA VAL A 254 -11.30 -32.80 -11.77
C VAL A 254 -10.45 -31.53 -11.93
N PRO A 255 -10.71 -30.68 -12.95
CA PRO A 255 -10.18 -29.35 -13.00
C PRO A 255 -10.55 -28.54 -11.76
N ILE A 256 -9.65 -27.64 -11.30
CA ILE A 256 -9.86 -26.88 -10.06
C ILE A 256 -11.15 -26.04 -10.08
N GLU A 257 -11.57 -25.58 -11.24
CA GLU A 257 -12.78 -24.77 -11.44
C GLU A 257 -14.08 -25.57 -11.20
N GLN A 258 -14.00 -26.90 -11.17
CA GLN A 258 -15.13 -27.79 -10.93
C GLN A 258 -15.29 -28.21 -9.48
N VAL A 259 -14.36 -27.82 -8.61
CA VAL A 259 -14.43 -28.07 -7.16
C VAL A 259 -15.46 -27.10 -6.55
N ARG A 260 -16.35 -27.61 -5.71
CA ARG A 260 -17.39 -26.85 -5.04
C ARG A 260 -17.19 -26.83 -3.53
N LYS A 261 -17.68 -25.80 -2.87
CA LYS A 261 -17.73 -25.75 -1.41
C LYS A 261 -18.51 -26.95 -0.87
N GLY A 262 -17.90 -27.67 0.11
CA GLY A 262 -18.43 -28.92 0.66
C GLY A 262 -17.97 -30.18 -0.06
N ASP A 263 -17.27 -30.09 -1.20
CA ASP A 263 -16.64 -31.26 -1.81
C ASP A 263 -15.54 -31.79 -0.91
N VAL A 264 -15.46 -33.11 -0.79
CA VAL A 264 -14.34 -33.75 -0.07
C VAL A 264 -13.22 -34.05 -1.05
N PHE A 265 -12.03 -33.57 -0.74
CA PHE A 265 -10.84 -33.78 -1.56
C PHE A 265 -9.74 -34.51 -0.78
N VAL A 266 -8.85 -35.12 -1.53
CA VAL A 266 -7.75 -35.96 -1.01
C VAL A 266 -6.42 -35.34 -1.42
N VAL A 267 -5.48 -35.31 -0.47
CA VAL A 267 -4.11 -34.86 -0.72
C VAL A 267 -3.10 -35.86 -0.20
N ARG A 268 -2.27 -36.34 -1.11
CA ARG A 268 -1.21 -37.31 -0.82
C ARG A 268 0.11 -36.64 -0.48
N PRO A 269 1.06 -37.32 0.16
CA PRO A 269 2.39 -36.78 0.39
C PRO A 269 3.04 -36.26 -0.90
N GLY A 270 3.58 -35.04 -0.87
CA GLY A 270 4.19 -34.38 -2.00
C GLY A 270 3.23 -33.62 -2.91
N GLU A 271 1.92 -33.72 -2.72
CA GLU A 271 0.92 -32.99 -3.51
C GLU A 271 0.61 -31.61 -2.90
N ASN A 272 0.26 -30.67 -3.76
CA ASN A 272 -0.24 -29.36 -3.34
C ASN A 272 -1.72 -29.47 -2.94
N ILE A 273 -2.10 -28.76 -1.88
CA ILE A 273 -3.49 -28.62 -1.45
C ILE A 273 -4.24 -27.78 -2.49
N PRO A 274 -5.35 -28.32 -3.07
CA PRO A 274 -5.99 -27.70 -4.23
C PRO A 274 -6.82 -26.46 -3.88
N VAL A 275 -7.56 -26.48 -2.78
CA VAL A 275 -8.45 -25.41 -2.30
C VAL A 275 -8.36 -25.29 -0.79
N ASP A 276 -8.86 -24.19 -0.22
CA ASP A 276 -8.91 -24.06 1.23
C ASP A 276 -9.95 -25.03 1.80
N GLY A 277 -9.60 -25.66 2.93
CA GLY A 277 -10.45 -26.68 3.53
C GLY A 277 -10.16 -26.94 5.00
N VAL A 278 -10.90 -27.89 5.57
CA VAL A 278 -10.70 -28.40 6.93
C VAL A 278 -10.39 -29.89 6.84
N VAL A 279 -9.41 -30.35 7.58
CA VAL A 279 -9.04 -31.77 7.65
C VAL A 279 -10.16 -32.56 8.32
N LEU A 280 -10.72 -33.55 7.62
CA LEU A 280 -11.72 -34.51 8.15
C LEU A 280 -11.07 -35.73 8.75
N GLU A 281 -10.08 -36.29 8.03
CA GLU A 281 -9.40 -37.55 8.38
C GLU A 281 -7.90 -37.46 8.05
N GLY A 282 -7.10 -38.12 8.83
CA GLY A 282 -5.65 -38.22 8.67
C GLY A 282 -4.92 -37.10 9.45
N ASN A 283 -3.59 -37.22 9.48
CA ASN A 283 -2.68 -36.19 10.03
C ASN A 283 -1.47 -36.07 9.13
N SER A 284 -0.95 -34.87 9.03
CA SER A 284 0.23 -34.59 8.21
C SER A 284 0.95 -33.32 8.63
N ALA A 285 2.23 -33.22 8.27
CA ALA A 285 2.97 -31.98 8.29
C ALA A 285 2.80 -31.27 6.93
N VAL A 286 2.28 -30.04 6.95
CA VAL A 286 2.03 -29.23 5.76
C VAL A 286 3.03 -28.08 5.70
N ASN A 287 3.72 -27.96 4.57
CA ASN A 287 4.61 -26.83 4.31
C ASN A 287 3.82 -25.65 3.77
N GLU A 288 3.68 -24.62 4.59
CA GLU A 288 2.98 -23.38 4.28
C GLU A 288 3.92 -22.25 3.81
N ALA A 289 5.20 -22.54 3.55
CA ALA A 289 6.22 -21.56 3.18
C ALA A 289 5.85 -20.69 1.97
N ALA A 290 5.04 -21.21 1.07
CA ALA A 290 4.56 -20.51 -0.12
C ALA A 290 3.66 -19.29 0.20
N LEU A 291 2.88 -19.39 1.29
CA LEU A 291 1.95 -18.35 1.73
C LEU A 291 2.50 -17.54 2.90
N THR A 292 3.10 -18.23 3.87
CA THR A 292 3.58 -17.61 5.10
C THR A 292 5.05 -17.19 5.05
N GLY A 293 5.85 -17.79 4.17
CA GLY A 293 7.32 -17.63 4.12
C GLY A 293 8.05 -18.39 5.23
N GLU A 294 7.38 -19.30 5.99
CA GLU A 294 8.01 -20.13 7.01
C GLU A 294 8.41 -21.48 6.45
N SER A 295 9.67 -21.87 6.64
CA SER A 295 10.20 -23.13 6.12
C SER A 295 9.88 -24.35 7.01
N ILE A 296 9.40 -24.12 8.25
CA ILE A 296 9.06 -25.20 9.18
C ILE A 296 7.65 -25.68 8.87
N PRO A 297 7.46 -26.98 8.57
CA PRO A 297 6.13 -27.53 8.33
C PRO A 297 5.26 -27.47 9.59
N VAL A 298 3.97 -27.26 9.39
CA VAL A 298 2.95 -27.18 10.45
C VAL A 298 2.19 -28.49 10.50
N ASP A 299 2.10 -29.12 11.68
CA ASP A 299 1.30 -30.32 11.87
C ASP A 299 -0.19 -29.99 11.78
N LYS A 300 -0.93 -30.78 10.98
CA LYS A 300 -2.37 -30.65 10.77
C LYS A 300 -3.07 -31.94 11.18
N ASN A 301 -4.08 -31.80 12.04
CA ASN A 301 -4.91 -32.88 12.57
C ASN A 301 -6.37 -32.68 12.14
N PRO A 302 -7.25 -33.65 12.31
CA PRO A 302 -8.67 -33.47 12.06
C PRO A 302 -9.26 -32.25 12.78
N GLY A 303 -9.95 -31.39 12.05
CA GLY A 303 -10.48 -30.10 12.52
C GLY A 303 -9.60 -28.89 12.18
N ASP A 304 -8.34 -29.07 11.80
CA ASP A 304 -7.44 -27.99 11.43
C ASP A 304 -7.69 -27.50 10.00
N ALA A 305 -7.54 -26.18 9.81
CA ALA A 305 -7.65 -25.56 8.49
C ALA A 305 -6.39 -25.77 7.64
N VAL A 306 -6.59 -25.97 6.35
CA VAL A 306 -5.54 -26.06 5.33
C VAL A 306 -5.80 -25.07 4.22
N SER A 307 -4.74 -24.50 3.64
CA SER A 307 -4.81 -23.45 2.62
C SER A 307 -4.35 -23.96 1.24
N ALA A 308 -4.99 -23.45 0.19
CA ALA A 308 -4.60 -23.75 -1.19
C ALA A 308 -3.12 -23.41 -1.47
N ALA A 309 -2.49 -24.20 -2.34
CA ALA A 309 -1.10 -24.07 -2.77
C ALA A 309 -0.03 -24.39 -1.69
N THR A 310 -0.41 -24.81 -0.49
CA THR A 310 0.52 -25.38 0.48
C THR A 310 0.83 -26.84 0.15
N VAL A 311 1.96 -27.37 0.59
CA VAL A 311 2.44 -28.70 0.19
C VAL A 311 2.28 -29.69 1.33
N ASN A 312 1.54 -30.76 1.10
CA ASN A 312 1.44 -31.86 2.02
C ASN A 312 2.74 -32.68 2.02
N GLN A 313 3.44 -32.81 3.16
CA GLN A 313 4.78 -33.44 3.19
C GLN A 313 4.79 -34.89 3.59
N SER A 314 3.95 -35.34 4.52
CA SER A 314 4.16 -36.66 5.14
C SER A 314 2.94 -37.57 5.10
N GLY A 315 1.79 -37.18 5.61
CA GLY A 315 0.61 -38.01 5.78
C GLY A 315 -0.38 -37.92 4.60
N PHE A 316 -1.32 -38.84 4.58
CA PHE A 316 -2.50 -38.77 3.73
C PHE A 316 -3.58 -38.01 4.49
N ILE A 317 -4.18 -37.00 3.89
CA ILE A 317 -5.27 -36.23 4.48
C ILE A 317 -6.49 -36.17 3.56
N ARG A 318 -7.67 -36.21 4.16
CA ARG A 318 -8.96 -35.93 3.52
C ARG A 318 -9.51 -34.64 4.10
N CYS A 319 -9.86 -33.72 3.24
CA CYS A 319 -10.31 -32.40 3.64
C CYS A 319 -11.65 -32.07 2.99
N GLU A 320 -12.48 -31.28 3.67
CA GLU A 320 -13.69 -30.68 3.11
C GLU A 320 -13.37 -29.28 2.61
N ALA A 321 -13.77 -28.95 1.39
CA ALA A 321 -13.56 -27.64 0.77
C ALA A 321 -14.41 -26.56 1.44
N THR A 322 -13.78 -25.54 2.02
CA THR A 322 -14.45 -24.41 2.69
C THR A 322 -14.50 -23.17 1.80
N ARG A 323 -13.43 -22.90 1.03
CA ARG A 323 -13.35 -21.80 0.08
C ARG A 323 -12.80 -22.32 -1.25
N VAL A 324 -13.41 -21.88 -2.36
CA VAL A 324 -13.07 -22.35 -3.72
C VAL A 324 -12.98 -21.19 -4.70
N GLY A 325 -12.25 -21.38 -5.81
CA GLY A 325 -12.14 -20.38 -6.87
C GLY A 325 -11.51 -19.06 -6.40
N GLU A 326 -12.19 -17.95 -6.61
CA GLU A 326 -11.71 -16.60 -6.25
C GLU A 326 -11.66 -16.35 -4.73
N ASP A 327 -12.42 -17.13 -3.94
CA ASP A 327 -12.49 -16.99 -2.49
C ASP A 327 -11.35 -17.70 -1.75
N THR A 328 -10.50 -18.48 -2.44
CA THR A 328 -9.34 -19.13 -1.81
C THR A 328 -8.34 -18.09 -1.31
N THR A 329 -7.68 -18.40 -0.19
CA THR A 329 -6.64 -17.55 0.41
C THR A 329 -5.58 -17.13 -0.62
N LEU A 330 -5.11 -18.06 -1.47
CA LEU A 330 -4.16 -17.74 -2.53
C LEU A 330 -4.74 -16.75 -3.55
N SER A 331 -5.99 -16.94 -4.00
CA SER A 331 -6.64 -16.03 -4.95
C SER A 331 -6.80 -14.63 -4.38
N GLN A 332 -7.16 -14.51 -3.10
CA GLN A 332 -7.25 -13.23 -2.41
C GLN A 332 -5.88 -12.54 -2.29
N ILE A 333 -4.80 -13.27 -1.99
CA ILE A 333 -3.43 -12.73 -1.97
C ILE A 333 -3.05 -12.21 -3.36
N ILE A 334 -3.27 -12.99 -4.42
CA ILE A 334 -2.98 -12.59 -5.81
C ILE A 334 -3.76 -11.32 -6.17
N LYS A 335 -5.04 -11.26 -5.80
CA LYS A 335 -5.90 -10.08 -6.04
C LYS A 335 -5.35 -8.85 -5.30
N MET A 336 -5.05 -8.94 -4.00
CA MET A 336 -4.48 -7.83 -3.22
C MET A 336 -3.18 -7.30 -3.83
N VAL A 337 -2.25 -8.19 -4.23
CA VAL A 337 -0.98 -7.77 -4.86
C VAL A 337 -1.22 -7.14 -6.23
N SER A 338 -2.20 -7.65 -7.01
CA SER A 338 -2.60 -7.08 -8.30
C SER A 338 -3.25 -5.70 -8.14
N ASP A 339 -4.14 -5.54 -7.16
CA ASP A 339 -4.82 -4.27 -6.86
C ASP A 339 -3.82 -3.21 -6.38
N ALA A 340 -2.88 -3.60 -5.52
CA ALA A 340 -1.79 -2.73 -5.12
C ALA A 340 -0.93 -2.25 -6.31
N ALA A 341 -0.68 -3.12 -7.29
CA ALA A 341 0.05 -2.76 -8.51
C ALA A 341 -0.75 -1.83 -9.44
N ALA A 342 -2.09 -1.88 -9.38
CA ALA A 342 -2.97 -1.02 -10.17
C ALA A 342 -3.17 0.37 -9.56
N THR A 343 -2.94 0.55 -8.26
CA THR A 343 -3.07 1.84 -7.56
C THR A 343 -1.82 2.70 -7.69
N LYS A 344 -1.95 4.01 -7.51
CA LYS A 344 -0.83 4.96 -7.54
C LYS A 344 -0.60 5.60 -6.17
N ALA A 345 0.61 5.51 -5.70
CA ALA A 345 1.09 6.24 -4.53
C ALA A 345 1.08 7.76 -4.76
N PRO A 346 0.89 8.60 -3.72
CA PRO A 346 0.93 10.06 -3.81
C PRO A 346 2.19 10.59 -4.49
N ILE A 347 3.36 10.02 -4.19
CA ILE A 347 4.64 10.41 -4.79
C ILE A 347 4.67 10.15 -6.31
N ALA A 348 3.99 9.09 -6.80
CA ALA A 348 3.86 8.81 -8.23
C ALA A 348 3.01 9.87 -8.93
N LYS A 349 1.92 10.34 -8.30
CA LYS A 349 1.06 11.40 -8.85
C LYS A 349 1.84 12.73 -9.00
N ILE A 350 2.74 13.04 -8.08
CA ILE A 350 3.64 14.20 -8.17
C ILE A 350 4.60 14.04 -9.35
N ALA A 351 5.26 12.90 -9.48
CA ALA A 351 6.18 12.62 -10.58
C ALA A 351 5.50 12.71 -11.96
N ASP A 352 4.27 12.18 -12.08
CA ASP A 352 3.47 12.27 -13.30
C ASP A 352 3.10 13.72 -13.66
N ARG A 353 2.74 14.55 -12.67
CA ARG A 353 2.45 15.98 -12.88
C ARG A 353 3.67 16.72 -13.40
N VAL A 354 4.84 16.47 -12.80
CA VAL A 354 6.11 17.05 -13.25
C VAL A 354 6.41 16.62 -14.69
N SER A 355 6.26 15.33 -15.03
CA SER A 355 6.44 14.81 -16.39
C SER A 355 5.54 15.50 -17.41
N GLY A 356 4.32 15.84 -17.06
CA GLY A 356 3.36 16.51 -17.94
C GLY A 356 3.77 17.93 -18.33
N VAL A 357 4.49 18.65 -17.45
CA VAL A 357 5.03 20.01 -17.71
C VAL A 357 6.40 19.94 -18.38
N PHE A 358 7.18 18.91 -18.07
CA PHE A 358 8.57 18.79 -18.51
C PHE A 358 8.72 18.72 -20.03
N VAL A 359 7.90 17.93 -20.73
CA VAL A 359 8.02 17.74 -22.18
C VAL A 359 7.77 19.04 -22.96
N PRO A 360 6.68 19.81 -22.72
CA PRO A 360 6.51 21.13 -23.31
C PRO A 360 7.66 22.11 -23.01
N ALA A 361 8.16 22.12 -21.78
CA ALA A 361 9.28 22.97 -21.38
C ALA A 361 10.55 22.64 -22.18
N VAL A 362 10.86 21.37 -22.35
CA VAL A 362 12.02 20.92 -23.15
C VAL A 362 11.90 21.31 -24.61
N ILE A 363 10.72 21.18 -25.21
CA ILE A 363 10.50 21.63 -26.60
C ILE A 363 10.78 23.14 -26.70
N SER A 364 10.30 23.94 -25.75
CA SER A 364 10.57 25.37 -25.71
C SER A 364 12.07 25.68 -25.56
N ILE A 365 12.77 24.96 -24.66
CA ILE A 365 14.22 25.14 -24.47
C ILE A 365 14.97 24.79 -25.76
N ALA A 366 14.59 23.71 -26.46
CA ALA A 366 15.23 23.33 -27.72
C ALA A 366 15.07 24.39 -28.81
N VAL A 367 13.87 24.96 -28.93
CA VAL A 367 13.58 26.05 -29.88
C VAL A 367 14.39 27.30 -29.50
N ILE A 368 14.38 27.69 -28.22
CA ILE A 368 15.15 28.86 -27.74
C ILE A 368 16.65 28.62 -27.98
N THR A 369 17.19 27.43 -27.69
CA THR A 369 18.59 27.07 -27.95
C THR A 369 18.95 27.26 -29.43
N THR A 370 18.11 26.77 -30.33
CA THR A 370 18.33 26.92 -31.79
C THR A 370 18.34 28.40 -32.18
N ILE A 371 17.37 29.18 -31.70
CA ILE A 371 17.30 30.62 -31.99
C ILE A 371 18.53 31.37 -31.45
N VAL A 372 18.94 31.10 -30.21
CA VAL A 372 20.11 31.75 -29.59
C VAL A 372 21.38 31.50 -30.41
N TRP A 373 21.65 30.25 -30.84
CA TRP A 373 22.80 29.93 -31.67
C TRP A 373 22.76 30.58 -33.04
N LEU A 374 21.58 30.72 -33.66
CA LEU A 374 21.40 31.49 -34.89
C LEU A 374 21.72 32.98 -34.68
N LEU A 375 21.27 33.55 -33.60
CA LEU A 375 21.56 34.99 -33.25
C LEU A 375 23.04 35.23 -32.97
N THR A 376 23.78 34.22 -32.55
CA THR A 376 25.25 34.30 -32.40
C THR A 376 26.00 34.16 -33.73
N GLY A 377 25.32 34.09 -34.87
CA GLY A 377 25.89 34.04 -36.21
C GLY A 377 26.40 32.61 -36.60
N LYS A 378 25.97 31.56 -35.91
CA LYS A 378 26.27 30.19 -36.30
C LYS A 378 25.35 29.69 -37.41
N GLU A 379 25.85 28.80 -38.24
CA GLU A 379 25.08 28.19 -39.33
C GLU A 379 23.86 27.42 -38.78
N PHE A 380 22.80 27.35 -39.60
CA PHE A 380 21.54 26.71 -39.21
C PHE A 380 21.73 25.23 -38.80
N GLY A 381 22.56 24.45 -39.55
CA GLY A 381 22.85 23.06 -39.20
C GLY A 381 23.47 22.90 -37.80
N TYR A 382 24.40 23.77 -37.44
CA TYR A 382 25.01 23.77 -36.11
C TYR A 382 23.98 24.11 -35.01
N ALA A 383 23.19 25.16 -35.22
CA ALA A 383 22.16 25.61 -34.28
C ALA A 383 21.09 24.51 -34.08
N LEU A 384 20.64 23.89 -35.18
CA LEU A 384 19.67 22.81 -35.18
C LEU A 384 20.19 21.58 -34.42
N ALA A 385 21.47 21.21 -34.60
CA ALA A 385 22.08 20.10 -33.89
C ALA A 385 22.05 20.29 -32.36
N ARG A 386 22.21 21.54 -31.86
CA ARG A 386 22.09 21.83 -30.41
C ARG A 386 20.65 21.65 -29.93
N GLY A 387 19.68 22.17 -30.69
CA GLY A 387 18.25 21.98 -30.39
C GLY A 387 17.86 20.49 -30.36
N ILE A 388 18.32 19.70 -31.33
CA ILE A 388 18.11 18.24 -31.38
C ILE A 388 18.75 17.57 -30.19
N SER A 389 19.98 17.94 -29.79
CA SER A 389 20.66 17.39 -28.63
C SER A 389 19.85 17.61 -27.35
N VAL A 390 19.25 18.80 -27.18
CA VAL A 390 18.34 19.10 -26.06
C VAL A 390 17.10 18.20 -26.07
N LEU A 391 16.43 18.03 -27.22
CA LEU A 391 15.26 17.17 -27.32
C LEU A 391 15.57 15.71 -26.95
N VAL A 392 16.71 15.19 -27.41
CA VAL A 392 17.07 13.79 -27.22
C VAL A 392 17.48 13.49 -25.79
N ILE A 393 18.34 14.31 -25.16
CA ILE A 393 18.82 14.04 -23.80
C ILE A 393 17.72 14.17 -22.75
N SER A 394 16.72 14.99 -23.02
CA SER A 394 15.68 15.38 -22.07
C SER A 394 14.52 14.39 -21.97
N CYS A 395 14.67 13.13 -22.37
CA CYS A 395 13.59 12.18 -22.24
C CYS A 395 13.30 11.81 -20.77
N PRO A 396 12.06 11.98 -20.26
CA PRO A 396 11.70 11.65 -18.88
C PRO A 396 11.39 10.15 -18.67
N CYS A 397 12.03 9.24 -19.42
CA CYS A 397 11.74 7.80 -19.40
C CYS A 397 11.95 7.19 -18.00
N ALA A 398 13.09 7.49 -17.39
CA ALA A 398 13.45 7.02 -16.06
C ALA A 398 12.49 7.52 -14.97
N LEU A 399 11.98 8.76 -15.09
CA LEU A 399 11.04 9.35 -14.14
C LEU A 399 9.72 8.60 -14.07
N GLY A 400 9.18 8.16 -15.21
CA GLY A 400 7.93 7.41 -15.27
C GLY A 400 8.02 5.99 -14.68
N LEU A 401 9.23 5.44 -14.56
CA LEU A 401 9.48 4.11 -14.00
C LEU A 401 9.94 4.13 -12.55
N ALA A 402 10.48 5.25 -12.09
CA ALA A 402 11.14 5.38 -10.79
C ALA A 402 10.28 4.90 -9.62
N THR A 403 9.00 5.24 -9.60
CA THR A 403 8.06 4.89 -8.54
C THR A 403 7.38 3.54 -8.77
N PRO A 404 6.75 3.26 -9.93
CA PRO A 404 5.96 2.02 -10.08
C PRO A 404 6.80 0.75 -9.95
N VAL A 405 8.03 0.74 -10.46
CA VAL A 405 8.92 -0.43 -10.38
C VAL A 405 9.33 -0.70 -8.93
N ALA A 406 9.69 0.32 -8.17
CA ALA A 406 10.07 0.17 -6.76
C ALA A 406 8.89 -0.32 -5.90
N ILE A 407 7.68 0.21 -6.12
CA ILE A 407 6.46 -0.23 -5.43
C ILE A 407 6.15 -1.70 -5.75
N MET A 408 6.22 -2.10 -7.01
CA MET A 408 5.93 -3.49 -7.38
C MET A 408 6.95 -4.47 -6.78
N VAL A 409 8.25 -4.12 -6.78
CA VAL A 409 9.27 -4.95 -6.13
C VAL A 409 9.04 -4.97 -4.61
N GLY A 410 8.71 -3.83 -4.00
CA GLY A 410 8.39 -3.72 -2.58
C GLY A 410 7.19 -4.59 -2.18
N ASN A 411 6.07 -4.50 -2.92
CA ASN A 411 4.90 -5.35 -2.70
C ASN A 411 5.22 -6.83 -2.90
N GLY A 412 5.99 -7.18 -3.95
CA GLY A 412 6.43 -8.55 -4.18
C GLY A 412 7.29 -9.11 -3.04
N MET A 413 8.16 -8.27 -2.46
CA MET A 413 8.95 -8.63 -1.27
C MET A 413 8.07 -8.77 -0.03
N GLY A 414 7.09 -7.88 0.15
CA GLY A 414 6.09 -7.99 1.21
C GLY A 414 5.34 -9.31 1.13
N ALA A 415 4.76 -9.62 -0.03
CA ALA A 415 4.00 -10.85 -0.25
C ALA A 415 4.82 -12.12 0.04
N LYS A 416 6.09 -12.16 -0.39
CA LYS A 416 7.01 -13.28 -0.08
C LYS A 416 7.27 -13.49 1.41
N ASN A 417 7.10 -12.43 2.22
CA ASN A 417 7.30 -12.49 3.66
C ASN A 417 5.98 -12.53 4.44
N GLY A 418 4.83 -12.71 3.75
CA GLY A 418 3.51 -12.71 4.37
C GLY A 418 3.00 -11.33 4.78
N ILE A 419 3.54 -10.25 4.20
CA ILE A 419 3.13 -8.86 4.44
C ILE A 419 2.44 -8.35 3.17
N LEU A 420 1.14 -8.13 3.22
CA LEU A 420 0.32 -7.75 2.08
C LEU A 420 -0.15 -6.31 2.21
N PHE A 421 0.28 -5.44 1.30
CA PHE A 421 -0.22 -4.07 1.19
C PHE A 421 -1.36 -4.04 0.17
N LYS A 422 -2.55 -3.56 0.54
CA LYS A 422 -3.71 -3.51 -0.36
C LYS A 422 -3.56 -2.48 -1.47
N THR A 423 -2.82 -1.40 -1.22
CA THR A 423 -2.62 -0.31 -2.18
C THR A 423 -1.18 0.19 -2.17
N ALA A 424 -0.78 0.86 -3.25
CA ALA A 424 0.48 1.58 -3.29
C ALA A 424 0.53 2.74 -2.27
N VAL A 425 -0.64 3.29 -1.92
CA VAL A 425 -0.77 4.32 -0.88
C VAL A 425 -0.42 3.73 0.48
N SER A 426 -0.97 2.55 0.80
CA SER A 426 -0.70 1.84 2.06
C SER A 426 0.79 1.54 2.22
N LEU A 427 1.48 1.11 1.14
CA LEU A 427 2.93 0.92 1.15
C LEU A 427 3.69 2.23 1.38
N GLU A 428 3.25 3.36 0.81
CA GLU A 428 3.89 4.66 1.02
C GLU A 428 3.66 5.19 2.43
N GLU A 429 2.42 5.17 2.93
CA GLU A 429 2.06 5.76 4.24
C GLU A 429 2.59 4.96 5.42
N ALA A 430 2.68 3.62 5.32
CA ALA A 430 3.23 2.78 6.38
C ALA A 430 4.65 3.18 6.82
N GLY A 431 5.47 3.71 5.90
CA GLY A 431 6.83 4.19 6.22
C GLY A 431 6.89 5.51 6.97
N LYS A 432 5.79 6.27 6.99
CA LYS A 432 5.67 7.61 7.58
C LYS A 432 5.06 7.59 8.99
N ILE A 433 4.71 6.41 9.50
CA ILE A 433 4.06 6.22 10.80
C ILE A 433 4.97 6.71 11.94
N GLN A 434 4.36 7.41 12.91
CA GLN A 434 5.00 7.99 14.09
C GLN A 434 4.47 7.37 15.39
N ILE A 435 3.21 6.91 15.40
CA ILE A 435 2.54 6.26 16.52
C ILE A 435 2.00 4.92 16.05
N VAL A 436 2.24 3.86 16.81
CA VAL A 436 1.62 2.55 16.60
C VAL A 436 0.73 2.24 17.80
N ALA A 437 -0.57 2.15 17.55
CA ALA A 437 -1.56 1.73 18.51
C ALA A 437 -1.79 0.22 18.34
N LEU A 438 -1.54 -0.55 19.39
CA LEU A 438 -1.66 -2.00 19.42
C LEU A 438 -2.87 -2.40 20.26
N ASP A 439 -3.77 -3.20 19.71
CA ASP A 439 -4.72 -3.90 20.56
C ASP A 439 -3.97 -4.90 21.48
N LYS A 440 -4.53 -5.17 22.64
CA LYS A 440 -3.93 -6.16 23.56
C LYS A 440 -4.16 -7.58 23.06
N THR A 441 -5.44 -7.96 22.94
CA THR A 441 -5.89 -9.34 22.79
C THR A 441 -5.63 -9.84 21.35
N GLY A 442 -4.99 -11.02 21.19
CA GLY A 442 -4.67 -11.56 19.87
C GLY A 442 -3.54 -10.83 19.13
N THR A 443 -3.22 -9.59 19.52
CA THR A 443 -2.14 -8.75 18.91
C THR A 443 -0.86 -8.79 19.74
N ILE A 444 -0.84 -8.22 20.95
CA ILE A 444 0.31 -8.32 21.88
C ILE A 444 0.33 -9.68 22.57
N THR A 445 -0.85 -10.20 22.90
CA THR A 445 -1.07 -11.49 23.55
C THR A 445 -1.54 -12.54 22.55
N LYS A 446 -1.55 -13.81 22.98
CA LYS A 446 -1.98 -14.94 22.13
C LYS A 446 -3.48 -14.92 21.81
N GLY A 447 -4.29 -14.21 22.62
CA GLY A 447 -5.76 -14.17 22.51
C GLY A 447 -6.44 -15.43 23.10
N GLU A 448 -5.65 -16.37 23.55
CA GLU A 448 -6.11 -17.61 24.18
C GLU A 448 -5.62 -17.66 25.62
N PRO A 449 -6.54 -17.61 26.62
CA PRO A 449 -6.18 -17.75 28.01
C PRO A 449 -5.47 -19.08 28.29
N GLN A 450 -4.39 -19.03 29.08
CA GLN A 450 -3.63 -20.22 29.51
C GLN A 450 -3.50 -20.26 31.01
N VAL A 451 -3.39 -21.48 31.60
CA VAL A 451 -3.05 -21.64 33.00
C VAL A 451 -1.58 -21.26 33.22
N THR A 452 -1.37 -20.19 34.00
CA THR A 452 -0.02 -19.66 34.30
C THR A 452 0.53 -20.16 35.63
N ASP A 453 -0.31 -20.26 36.64
CA ASP A 453 0.09 -20.68 38.01
C ASP A 453 -0.94 -21.63 38.60
N MET A 454 -0.45 -22.61 39.35
CA MET A 454 -1.26 -23.49 40.14
C MET A 454 -0.74 -23.46 41.60
N VAL A 455 -1.60 -23.11 42.54
CA VAL A 455 -1.29 -22.95 43.95
C VAL A 455 -2.20 -23.90 44.74
N PRO A 456 -1.79 -25.15 44.97
CA PRO A 456 -2.60 -26.09 45.71
C PRO A 456 -2.65 -25.71 47.22
N ALA A 457 -3.75 -26.00 47.86
CA ALA A 457 -3.89 -25.82 49.30
C ALA A 457 -3.07 -26.92 50.05
N LYS A 458 -2.78 -26.67 51.34
CA LYS A 458 -1.97 -27.55 52.14
C LYS A 458 -2.50 -29.00 52.14
N GLY A 459 -1.69 -29.95 51.67
CA GLY A 459 -2.08 -31.35 51.56
C GLY A 459 -2.88 -31.74 50.32
N ILE A 460 -2.87 -30.94 49.30
CA ILE A 460 -3.42 -31.19 47.95
C ILE A 460 -2.27 -31.13 46.94
N SER A 461 -2.23 -32.05 45.99
CA SER A 461 -1.26 -31.98 44.88
C SER A 461 -1.76 -31.11 43.76
N GLU A 462 -0.85 -30.60 42.89
CA GLU A 462 -1.25 -29.87 41.67
C GLU A 462 -2.13 -30.70 40.74
N GLU A 463 -1.85 -32.01 40.63
CA GLU A 463 -2.62 -32.92 39.79
C GLU A 463 -4.03 -33.14 40.34
N GLU A 464 -4.16 -33.22 41.68
CA GLU A 464 -5.46 -33.34 42.34
C GLU A 464 -6.29 -32.08 42.17
N LEU A 465 -5.69 -30.90 42.38
CA LEU A 465 -6.34 -29.57 42.11
C LEU A 465 -6.82 -29.49 40.66
N LEU A 466 -5.94 -29.78 39.72
CA LEU A 466 -6.25 -29.71 38.29
C LEU A 466 -7.31 -30.74 37.89
N GLY A 467 -7.30 -31.92 38.45
CA GLY A 467 -8.29 -32.97 38.22
C GLY A 467 -9.71 -32.59 38.64
N TYR A 468 -9.87 -31.97 39.84
CA TYR A 468 -11.18 -31.44 40.27
C TYR A 468 -11.62 -30.22 39.44
N ALA A 469 -10.69 -29.31 39.14
CA ALA A 469 -10.99 -28.16 38.26
C ALA A 469 -11.42 -28.60 36.87
N TYR A 470 -10.72 -29.60 36.28
CA TYR A 470 -11.07 -30.20 34.99
C TYR A 470 -12.47 -30.79 34.99
N ALA A 471 -12.82 -31.58 36.04
CA ALA A 471 -14.13 -32.19 36.16
C ALA A 471 -15.26 -31.14 36.22
N LEU A 472 -15.02 -30.02 36.89
CA LEU A 472 -15.98 -28.91 37.01
C LEU A 472 -16.08 -28.11 35.73
N GLU A 473 -14.94 -27.72 35.11
CA GLU A 473 -14.90 -26.82 33.97
C GLU A 473 -15.24 -27.51 32.62
N LYS A 474 -15.19 -28.85 32.52
CA LYS A 474 -15.46 -29.58 31.26
C LYS A 474 -16.86 -29.30 30.66
N LYS A 475 -17.81 -28.88 31.46
CA LYS A 475 -19.17 -28.52 31.02
C LYS A 475 -19.38 -27.00 30.88
N SER A 476 -18.36 -26.18 31.13
CA SER A 476 -18.39 -24.74 31.04
C SER A 476 -17.98 -24.27 29.62
N GLU A 477 -18.72 -23.32 29.06
CA GLU A 477 -18.38 -22.69 27.79
C GLU A 477 -17.50 -21.42 27.95
N HIS A 478 -17.14 -21.09 29.19
CA HIS A 478 -16.38 -19.89 29.50
C HIS A 478 -14.96 -19.97 28.93
N PRO A 479 -14.38 -18.90 28.35
CA PRO A 479 -13.01 -18.91 27.83
C PRO A 479 -11.95 -19.37 28.83
N LEU A 480 -12.07 -19.02 30.11
CA LEU A 480 -11.15 -19.45 31.17
C LEU A 480 -11.23 -20.98 31.42
N ALA A 481 -12.40 -21.60 31.21
CA ALA A 481 -12.57 -23.05 31.32
C ALA A 481 -11.74 -23.79 30.28
N LYS A 482 -11.69 -23.27 29.03
CA LYS A 482 -10.89 -23.87 27.96
C LYS A 482 -9.42 -23.97 28.34
N ALA A 483 -8.86 -22.96 29.01
CA ALA A 483 -7.48 -22.96 29.48
C ALA A 483 -7.20 -24.10 30.49
N ILE A 484 -8.11 -24.31 31.44
CA ILE A 484 -7.99 -25.38 32.45
C ILE A 484 -8.14 -26.76 31.80
N ILE A 485 -9.10 -26.88 30.88
CA ILE A 485 -9.34 -28.13 30.11
C ILE A 485 -8.08 -28.47 29.30
N ALA A 486 -7.55 -27.54 28.51
CA ALA A 486 -6.35 -27.75 27.71
C ALA A 486 -5.15 -28.18 28.56
N ARG A 487 -4.94 -27.54 29.72
CA ARG A 487 -3.87 -27.89 30.65
C ARG A 487 -4.02 -29.30 31.25
N ALA A 488 -5.26 -29.71 31.57
CA ALA A 488 -5.56 -31.04 32.09
C ALA A 488 -5.36 -32.11 31.02
N GLU A 489 -5.76 -31.86 29.80
CA GLU A 489 -5.59 -32.79 28.66
C GLU A 489 -4.09 -32.90 28.29
N GLU A 490 -3.31 -31.82 28.31
CA GLU A 490 -1.84 -31.86 28.13
C GLU A 490 -1.15 -32.75 29.18
N LYS A 491 -1.56 -32.60 30.44
CA LYS A 491 -1.06 -33.43 31.54
C LYS A 491 -1.70 -34.84 31.59
N LYS A 492 -2.58 -35.16 30.62
CA LYS A 492 -3.31 -36.45 30.54
C LYS A 492 -4.07 -36.85 31.81
N ILE A 493 -4.68 -35.86 32.48
CA ILE A 493 -5.48 -36.02 33.68
C ILE A 493 -6.77 -36.79 33.34
N VAL A 494 -7.11 -37.80 34.13
CA VAL A 494 -8.34 -38.60 33.94
C VAL A 494 -9.56 -37.78 34.35
N LEU A 495 -10.51 -37.62 33.42
CA LEU A 495 -11.74 -36.88 33.66
C LEU A 495 -12.67 -37.59 34.62
N GLN A 496 -13.03 -36.96 35.73
CA GLN A 496 -14.05 -37.46 36.67
C GLN A 496 -15.44 -36.90 36.24
N LYS A 497 -16.46 -37.76 36.24
CA LYS A 497 -17.82 -37.35 35.86
C LYS A 497 -18.50 -36.63 37.01
N VAL A 498 -19.03 -35.44 36.74
CA VAL A 498 -19.86 -34.63 37.67
C VAL A 498 -21.33 -34.66 37.25
N SER A 499 -22.23 -34.54 38.24
CA SER A 499 -23.68 -34.35 38.04
C SER A 499 -24.08 -32.95 38.54
N ASP A 500 -25.35 -32.59 38.32
CA ASP A 500 -25.98 -31.36 38.84
C ASP A 500 -25.15 -30.09 38.59
N PHE A 501 -24.59 -29.97 37.40
CA PHE A 501 -23.78 -28.81 37.01
C PHE A 501 -24.62 -27.55 36.90
N GLN A 502 -24.19 -26.49 37.56
CA GLN A 502 -24.77 -25.17 37.54
C GLN A 502 -23.73 -24.08 37.31
N ALA A 503 -23.95 -23.24 36.29
CA ALA A 503 -23.21 -22.01 36.10
C ALA A 503 -23.89 -20.88 36.89
N LEU A 504 -23.12 -20.16 37.71
CA LEU A 504 -23.60 -19.05 38.55
C LEU A 504 -23.03 -17.74 37.97
N PRO A 505 -23.78 -17.02 37.12
CA PRO A 505 -23.28 -15.82 36.45
C PRO A 505 -22.63 -14.82 37.41
N GLY A 506 -21.40 -14.37 37.08
CA GLY A 506 -20.61 -13.41 37.85
C GLY A 506 -19.92 -14.00 39.11
N ASN A 507 -20.20 -15.25 39.48
CA ASN A 507 -19.64 -15.91 40.67
C ASN A 507 -18.73 -17.07 40.34
N GLY A 508 -19.21 -18.08 39.62
CA GLY A 508 -18.45 -19.27 39.32
C GLY A 508 -19.34 -20.47 38.95
N LEU A 509 -18.88 -21.65 39.28
CA LEU A 509 -19.49 -22.94 38.89
C LEU A 509 -19.72 -23.80 40.14
N ARG A 510 -20.76 -24.63 40.06
CA ARG A 510 -21.06 -25.65 41.08
C ARG A 510 -21.46 -26.97 40.38
N ALA A 511 -21.02 -28.10 40.93
CA ALA A 511 -21.42 -29.41 40.46
C ALA A 511 -21.30 -30.43 41.63
N ALA A 512 -22.01 -31.56 41.51
CA ALA A 512 -21.90 -32.67 42.43
C ALA A 512 -20.89 -33.70 41.89
N LEU A 513 -19.97 -34.13 42.80
CA LEU A 513 -19.03 -35.22 42.52
C LEU A 513 -19.22 -36.26 43.66
N ASN A 514 -19.84 -37.41 43.33
CA ASN A 514 -20.26 -38.41 44.30
C ASN A 514 -21.17 -37.82 45.40
N SER A 515 -20.72 -37.76 46.67
CA SER A 515 -21.44 -37.18 47.83
C SER A 515 -21.04 -35.74 48.09
N ASP A 516 -20.03 -35.17 47.43
CA ASP A 516 -19.46 -33.88 47.70
C ASP A 516 -19.86 -32.85 46.63
N VAL A 517 -19.96 -31.60 47.00
CA VAL A 517 -20.19 -30.50 46.05
C VAL A 517 -18.84 -29.88 45.65
N LEU A 518 -18.56 -29.84 44.35
CA LEU A 518 -17.44 -29.05 43.82
C LEU A 518 -17.90 -27.63 43.53
N THR A 519 -17.11 -26.68 43.94
CA THR A 519 -17.31 -25.25 43.61
C THR A 519 -16.02 -24.65 43.04
N GLY A 520 -16.14 -23.79 42.08
CA GLY A 520 -15.01 -23.05 41.46
C GLY A 520 -15.46 -21.66 41.05
N GLY A 521 -14.61 -20.65 41.20
CA GLY A 521 -14.96 -19.30 40.82
C GLY A 521 -14.09 -18.23 41.45
N ASN A 522 -14.63 -16.99 41.46
CA ASN A 522 -13.90 -15.83 41.96
C ASN A 522 -13.71 -15.90 43.51
N MET A 523 -12.74 -15.12 44.00
CA MET A 523 -12.39 -15.05 45.41
C MET A 523 -13.61 -14.78 46.32
N LYS A 524 -14.47 -13.82 45.95
CA LYS A 524 -15.65 -13.43 46.74
C LYS A 524 -16.64 -14.57 46.89
N PHE A 525 -16.88 -15.32 45.84
CA PHE A 525 -17.78 -16.47 45.84
C PHE A 525 -17.27 -17.60 46.73
N ILE A 526 -16.00 -18.01 46.53
CA ILE A 526 -15.42 -19.12 47.29
C ILE A 526 -15.21 -18.76 48.77
N SER A 527 -14.89 -17.52 49.10
CA SER A 527 -14.76 -17.08 50.51
C SER A 527 -16.08 -17.14 51.28
N ASN A 528 -17.23 -17.15 50.61
CA ASN A 528 -18.54 -17.36 51.26
C ASN A 528 -18.84 -18.87 51.50
N GLU A 529 -18.23 -19.75 50.69
CA GLU A 529 -18.46 -21.20 50.76
C GLU A 529 -17.44 -21.93 51.67
N THR A 530 -16.20 -21.43 51.74
CA THR A 530 -15.15 -22.08 52.53
C THR A 530 -14.14 -21.03 53.06
N SER A 531 -13.40 -21.40 54.14
CA SER A 531 -12.37 -20.54 54.70
C SER A 531 -11.14 -20.52 53.79
N VAL A 532 -10.77 -19.33 53.29
CA VAL A 532 -9.55 -19.11 52.53
C VAL A 532 -8.45 -18.58 53.44
N SER A 533 -7.25 -19.15 53.36
CA SER A 533 -6.13 -18.68 54.19
C SER A 533 -5.68 -17.26 53.81
N PRO A 534 -5.26 -16.41 54.79
CA PRO A 534 -4.73 -15.08 54.49
C PRO A 534 -3.54 -15.09 53.51
N GLU A 535 -2.72 -16.14 53.56
CA GLU A 535 -1.57 -16.33 52.65
C GLU A 535 -2.03 -16.50 51.21
N LEU A 536 -3.06 -17.33 50.97
CA LEU A 536 -3.60 -17.56 49.62
C LEU A 536 -4.35 -16.33 49.08
N MET A 537 -5.04 -15.57 49.96
CA MET A 537 -5.65 -14.29 49.60
C MET A 537 -4.60 -13.30 49.11
N LYS A 538 -3.51 -13.11 49.84
CA LYS A 538 -2.42 -12.22 49.48
C LYS A 538 -1.75 -12.67 48.16
N GLN A 539 -1.63 -13.97 47.95
CA GLN A 539 -1.09 -14.52 46.72
C GLN A 539 -2.04 -14.31 45.52
N ALA A 540 -3.34 -14.45 45.72
CA ALA A 540 -4.35 -14.16 44.70
C ALA A 540 -4.35 -12.67 44.34
N GLU A 541 -4.25 -11.76 45.32
CA GLU A 541 -4.13 -10.31 45.09
C GLU A 541 -2.85 -9.96 44.31
N LYS A 542 -1.74 -10.62 44.63
CA LYS A 542 -0.48 -10.46 43.88
C LYS A 542 -0.64 -10.89 42.44
N LEU A 543 -1.17 -12.10 42.19
CA LEU A 543 -1.40 -12.58 40.84
C LEU A 543 -2.38 -11.72 40.03
N ALA A 544 -3.45 -11.26 40.70
CA ALA A 544 -4.37 -10.28 40.09
C ALA A 544 -3.67 -8.96 39.76
N GLY A 545 -2.70 -8.53 40.61
CA GLY A 545 -1.85 -7.37 40.32
C GLY A 545 -0.89 -7.56 39.17
N GLU A 546 -0.54 -8.80 38.83
CA GLU A 546 0.26 -9.18 37.64
C GLU A 546 -0.60 -9.34 36.37
N GLY A 547 -1.90 -9.03 36.43
CA GLY A 547 -2.80 -9.15 35.26
C GLY A 547 -3.38 -10.55 35.04
N LYS A 548 -3.24 -11.44 36.02
CA LYS A 548 -3.77 -12.81 35.96
C LYS A 548 -5.14 -12.90 36.63
N THR A 549 -5.97 -13.85 36.24
CA THR A 549 -7.29 -14.11 36.86
C THR A 549 -7.20 -15.31 37.77
N PRO A 550 -7.13 -15.12 39.12
CA PRO A 550 -7.11 -16.22 40.05
C PRO A 550 -8.52 -16.81 40.24
N LEU A 551 -8.66 -18.10 39.96
CA LEU A 551 -9.85 -18.91 40.18
C LEU A 551 -9.61 -19.87 41.33
N LEU A 552 -10.46 -19.85 42.35
CA LEU A 552 -10.37 -20.73 43.50
C LEU A 552 -11.31 -21.93 43.35
N PHE A 553 -10.88 -23.07 43.86
CA PHE A 553 -11.63 -24.32 43.80
C PHE A 553 -11.76 -24.93 45.20
N ALA A 554 -12.95 -25.47 45.49
CA ALA A 554 -13.24 -26.14 46.74
C ALA A 554 -14.08 -27.40 46.53
N LYS A 555 -13.92 -28.35 47.45
CA LYS A 555 -14.71 -29.60 47.55
C LYS A 555 -15.43 -29.61 48.90
N GLY A 556 -16.75 -29.45 48.89
CA GLY A 556 -17.51 -29.18 50.10
C GLY A 556 -16.96 -27.97 50.85
N ARG A 557 -16.57 -28.14 52.13
CA ARG A 557 -15.95 -27.06 52.90
C ARG A 557 -14.43 -27.02 52.84
N LYS A 558 -13.80 -27.91 52.05
CA LYS A 558 -12.36 -27.99 51.94
C LYS A 558 -11.86 -27.24 50.72
N LEU A 559 -11.03 -26.23 50.96
CA LEU A 559 -10.35 -25.50 49.88
C LEU A 559 -9.33 -26.47 49.20
N LEU A 560 -9.37 -26.55 47.89
CA LEU A 560 -8.43 -27.32 47.05
C LEU A 560 -7.21 -26.53 46.64
N GLY A 561 -7.43 -25.22 46.33
CA GLY A 561 -6.37 -24.32 45.89
C GLY A 561 -6.86 -23.27 44.90
N MET A 562 -5.92 -22.69 44.18
CA MET A 562 -6.14 -21.63 43.25
C MET A 562 -5.42 -21.97 41.91
N ILE A 563 -6.07 -21.70 40.80
CA ILE A 563 -5.50 -21.74 39.44
C ILE A 563 -5.60 -20.34 38.87
N ALA A 564 -4.47 -19.75 38.46
CA ALA A 564 -4.46 -18.47 37.78
C ALA A 564 -4.40 -18.68 36.26
N VAL A 565 -5.25 -17.95 35.58
CA VAL A 565 -5.37 -17.98 34.11
C VAL A 565 -5.12 -16.58 33.58
N ALA A 566 -4.32 -16.47 32.54
CA ALA A 566 -4.07 -15.20 31.87
C ALA A 566 -3.91 -15.39 30.35
N ASP A 567 -4.17 -14.34 29.62
CA ASP A 567 -3.80 -14.24 28.20
C ASP A 567 -2.31 -13.86 28.12
N VAL A 568 -1.50 -14.77 27.61
CA VAL A 568 -0.04 -14.70 27.66
C VAL A 568 0.50 -13.82 26.53
N ILE A 569 1.46 -12.95 26.83
CA ILE A 569 2.18 -12.14 25.83
C ILE A 569 2.90 -13.09 24.84
N LYS A 570 2.81 -12.79 23.55
CA LYS A 570 3.56 -13.53 22.52
C LYS A 570 5.07 -13.34 22.71
N GLU A 571 5.86 -14.36 22.43
CA GLU A 571 7.30 -14.34 22.66
C GLU A 571 8.04 -13.24 21.87
N ASP A 572 7.53 -12.90 20.69
CA ASP A 572 8.11 -11.89 19.81
C ASP A 572 7.65 -10.45 20.13
N SER A 573 6.55 -10.26 20.92
CA SER A 573 5.97 -8.94 21.17
C SER A 573 6.92 -7.94 21.84
N PRO A 574 7.67 -8.28 22.89
CA PRO A 574 8.57 -7.32 23.53
C PRO A 574 9.71 -6.88 22.57
N GLN A 575 10.22 -7.80 21.77
CA GLN A 575 11.27 -7.49 20.79
C GLN A 575 10.71 -6.62 19.66
N ALA A 576 9.52 -6.90 19.14
CA ALA A 576 8.86 -6.11 18.11
C ALA A 576 8.59 -4.68 18.56
N ILE A 577 8.10 -4.50 19.80
CA ILE A 577 7.87 -3.19 20.41
C ILE A 577 9.18 -2.41 20.52
N LYS A 578 10.25 -3.05 20.99
CA LYS A 578 11.57 -2.43 21.07
C LYS A 578 12.13 -2.01 19.70
N GLU A 579 11.87 -2.80 18.64
CA GLU A 579 12.26 -2.44 17.28
C GLU A 579 11.50 -1.21 16.78
N LEU A 580 10.19 -1.09 17.05
CA LEU A 580 9.40 0.10 16.74
C LEU A 580 9.95 1.35 17.46
N GLN A 581 10.24 1.25 18.75
CA GLN A 581 10.85 2.32 19.54
C GLN A 581 12.24 2.73 18.99
N ASN A 582 13.05 1.76 18.56
CA ASN A 582 14.34 2.02 17.94
C ASN A 582 14.20 2.75 16.59
N MET A 583 13.08 2.58 15.89
CA MET A 583 12.74 3.35 14.69
C MET A 583 12.25 4.76 14.99
N GLY A 584 12.11 5.15 16.26
CA GLY A 584 11.56 6.44 16.71
C GLY A 584 10.04 6.50 16.65
N ILE A 585 9.37 5.35 16.75
CA ILE A 585 7.90 5.23 16.75
C ILE A 585 7.45 5.06 18.18
N ARG A 586 6.45 5.82 18.61
CA ARG A 586 5.82 5.69 19.92
C ARG A 586 4.79 4.56 19.89
N VAL A 587 4.84 3.67 20.88
CA VAL A 587 3.99 2.47 20.91
C VAL A 587 2.97 2.60 22.05
N VAL A 588 1.69 2.53 21.70
CA VAL A 588 0.56 2.69 22.61
C VAL A 588 -0.24 1.39 22.66
N MET A 589 -0.49 0.85 23.83
CA MET A 589 -1.40 -0.30 23.99
C MET A 589 -2.83 0.17 24.30
N LEU A 590 -3.80 -0.36 23.54
CA LEU A 590 -5.23 -0.17 23.78
C LEU A 590 -5.84 -1.43 24.38
N THR A 591 -6.65 -1.31 25.43
CA THR A 591 -7.33 -2.46 26.03
C THR A 591 -8.61 -2.06 26.76
N GLY A 592 -9.59 -2.97 26.75
CA GLY A 592 -10.80 -2.87 27.59
C GLY A 592 -10.58 -3.24 29.07
N ASP A 593 -9.40 -3.75 29.44
CA ASP A 593 -9.06 -4.15 30.79
C ASP A 593 -9.05 -2.94 31.75
N ASN A 594 -9.18 -3.24 33.05
CA ASN A 594 -8.97 -2.23 34.07
C ASN A 594 -7.52 -1.70 34.08
N GLU A 595 -7.33 -0.48 34.54
CA GLU A 595 -6.07 0.25 34.52
C GLU A 595 -4.90 -0.51 35.17
N ARG A 596 -5.15 -1.25 36.25
CA ARG A 596 -4.12 -2.00 37.00
C ARG A 596 -3.57 -3.17 36.12
N THR A 597 -4.47 -3.96 35.58
CA THR A 597 -4.11 -5.08 34.69
C THR A 597 -3.43 -4.58 33.41
N ALA A 598 -3.97 -3.53 32.81
CA ALA A 598 -3.43 -2.93 31.60
C ALA A 598 -2.00 -2.41 31.80
N LYS A 599 -1.72 -1.69 32.89
CA LYS A 599 -0.37 -1.22 33.22
C LYS A 599 0.62 -2.36 33.48
N ALA A 600 0.19 -3.44 34.12
CA ALA A 600 1.05 -4.60 34.37
C ALA A 600 1.46 -5.27 33.04
N ILE A 601 0.50 -5.49 32.14
CA ILE A 601 0.77 -6.09 30.82
C ILE A 601 1.59 -5.14 29.95
N GLY A 602 1.28 -3.85 29.94
CA GLY A 602 2.03 -2.83 29.20
C GLY A 602 3.50 -2.75 29.63
N ALA A 603 3.77 -2.81 30.94
CA ALA A 603 5.12 -2.85 31.49
C ALA A 603 5.89 -4.13 31.08
N GLN A 604 5.22 -5.28 31.08
CA GLN A 604 5.83 -6.55 30.62
C GLN A 604 6.11 -6.55 29.11
N ALA A 605 5.21 -5.97 28.31
CA ALA A 605 5.37 -5.85 26.87
C ALA A 605 6.39 -4.77 26.49
N GLY A 606 6.61 -3.75 27.37
CA GLY A 606 7.55 -2.65 27.14
C GLY A 606 7.00 -1.53 26.29
N VAL A 607 5.68 -1.31 26.24
CA VAL A 607 5.06 -0.20 25.52
C VAL A 607 5.35 1.15 26.19
N ASP A 608 5.29 2.24 25.42
CA ASP A 608 5.50 3.59 25.94
C ASP A 608 4.30 4.10 26.74
N ASP A 609 3.07 3.83 26.25
CA ASP A 609 1.82 4.30 26.84
C ASP A 609 0.76 3.20 26.87
N VAL A 610 -0.18 3.32 27.82
CA VAL A 610 -1.30 2.40 28.00
C VAL A 610 -2.60 3.17 28.14
N ILE A 611 -3.56 2.89 27.28
CA ILE A 611 -4.93 3.43 27.37
C ILE A 611 -5.86 2.27 27.73
N ALA A 612 -6.32 2.29 28.99
CA ALA A 612 -7.13 1.23 29.59
C ALA A 612 -8.62 1.57 29.59
N GLY A 613 -9.48 0.56 29.78
CA GLY A 613 -10.93 0.72 29.88
C GLY A 613 -11.62 1.18 28.61
N VAL A 614 -10.99 0.96 27.43
CA VAL A 614 -11.52 1.36 26.13
C VAL A 614 -12.50 0.29 25.66
N LEU A 615 -13.78 0.63 25.59
CA LEU A 615 -14.79 -0.22 24.97
C LEU A 615 -14.57 -0.34 23.46
N PRO A 616 -15.10 -1.37 22.80
CA PRO A 616 -14.94 -1.55 21.34
C PRO A 616 -15.31 -0.30 20.54
N ASP A 617 -16.44 0.33 20.82
CA ASP A 617 -16.90 1.56 20.15
C ASP A 617 -16.02 2.80 20.47
N GLY A 618 -15.29 2.78 21.58
CA GLY A 618 -14.38 3.85 21.99
C GLY A 618 -13.01 3.82 21.29
N LYS A 619 -12.60 2.69 20.72
CA LYS A 619 -11.29 2.56 20.08
C LYS A 619 -11.12 3.53 18.90
N GLU A 620 -12.16 3.76 18.12
CA GLU A 620 -12.15 4.73 17.01
C GLU A 620 -11.87 6.15 17.49
N SER A 621 -12.51 6.58 18.58
CA SER A 621 -12.31 7.93 19.15
C SER A 621 -10.89 8.13 19.69
N VAL A 622 -10.30 7.08 20.29
CA VAL A 622 -8.88 7.10 20.70
C VAL A 622 -7.98 7.31 19.51
N ILE A 623 -8.16 6.55 18.43
CA ILE A 623 -7.35 6.69 17.20
C ILE A 623 -7.51 8.09 16.62
N ARG A 624 -8.72 8.67 16.61
CA ARG A 624 -8.97 10.05 16.17
C ARG A 624 -8.13 11.05 16.95
N SER A 625 -8.11 10.95 18.27
CA SER A 625 -7.30 11.83 19.14
C SER A 625 -5.79 11.66 18.91
N LEU A 626 -5.32 10.41 18.74
CA LEU A 626 -3.92 10.15 18.45
C LEU A 626 -3.47 10.72 17.09
N LYS A 627 -4.35 10.77 16.09
CA LYS A 627 -4.06 11.35 14.76
C LYS A 627 -3.80 12.86 14.80
N GLU A 628 -4.28 13.57 15.80
CA GLU A 628 -3.96 14.99 15.98
C GLU A 628 -2.50 15.20 16.41
N GLN A 629 -1.87 14.17 16.97
CA GLN A 629 -0.51 14.20 17.51
C GLN A 629 0.54 13.63 16.55
N GLY A 630 0.11 12.88 15.52
CA GLY A 630 0.99 12.30 14.52
C GLY A 630 0.30 11.28 13.61
N LYS A 631 1.06 10.72 12.69
CA LYS A 631 0.61 9.64 11.80
C LYS A 631 0.47 8.34 12.59
N VAL A 632 -0.72 7.76 12.60
CA VAL A 632 -1.09 6.60 13.43
C VAL A 632 -1.29 5.35 12.59
N ALA A 633 -0.64 4.24 13.00
CA ALA A 633 -1.04 2.91 12.60
C ALA A 633 -1.83 2.24 13.74
N MET A 634 -2.97 1.62 13.42
CA MET A 634 -3.70 0.73 14.32
C MET A 634 -3.41 -0.72 13.94
N VAL A 635 -3.08 -1.56 14.93
CA VAL A 635 -2.86 -3.01 14.75
C VAL A 635 -3.88 -3.76 15.59
N GLY A 636 -4.62 -4.65 14.95
CA GLY A 636 -5.65 -5.48 15.58
C GLY A 636 -5.91 -6.77 14.81
N ASP A 637 -6.65 -7.71 15.40
CA ASP A 637 -6.94 -9.03 14.83
C ASP A 637 -8.45 -9.31 14.64
N GLY A 638 -9.32 -8.48 15.24
CA GLY A 638 -10.72 -8.77 15.41
C GLY A 638 -11.71 -7.85 14.72
N ILE A 639 -12.96 -8.30 14.67
CA ILE A 639 -14.12 -7.51 14.18
C ILE A 639 -14.26 -6.22 14.99
N ASN A 640 -13.96 -6.26 16.29
CA ASN A 640 -14.08 -5.13 17.21
C ASN A 640 -13.11 -3.98 16.89
N ASP A 641 -12.04 -4.27 16.13
CA ASP A 641 -11.03 -3.28 15.76
C ASP A 641 -11.28 -2.63 14.41
N ALA A 642 -12.21 -3.16 13.60
CA ALA A 642 -12.47 -2.69 12.24
C ALA A 642 -12.75 -1.17 12.14
N PRO A 643 -13.55 -0.54 13.02
CA PRO A 643 -13.72 0.91 13.02
C PRO A 643 -12.42 1.67 13.28
N ALA A 644 -11.60 1.19 14.20
CA ALA A 644 -10.31 1.79 14.57
C ALA A 644 -9.26 1.59 13.46
N LEU A 645 -9.22 0.40 12.83
CA LEU A 645 -8.36 0.09 11.68
C LEU A 645 -8.67 1.03 10.51
N THR A 646 -9.95 1.20 10.17
CA THR A 646 -10.38 2.10 9.10
C THR A 646 -10.09 3.58 9.42
N ARG A 647 -10.15 3.96 10.70
CA ARG A 647 -9.92 5.35 11.12
C ARG A 647 -8.46 5.75 11.13
N ALA A 648 -7.55 4.84 11.38
CA ALA A 648 -6.12 5.09 11.41
C ALA A 648 -5.59 5.64 10.06
N ASP A 649 -4.36 6.16 10.02
CA ASP A 649 -3.70 6.48 8.75
C ASP A 649 -3.28 5.19 8.02
N ILE A 650 -3.00 4.14 8.79
CA ILE A 650 -2.77 2.77 8.31
C ILE A 650 -3.42 1.78 9.28
N GLY A 651 -4.38 1.00 8.81
CA GLY A 651 -4.89 -0.17 9.51
C GLY A 651 -4.04 -1.40 9.19
N ILE A 652 -3.62 -2.15 10.20
CA ILE A 652 -2.82 -3.38 10.06
C ILE A 652 -3.58 -4.53 10.73
N ALA A 653 -4.07 -5.47 9.93
CA ALA A 653 -4.65 -6.72 10.44
C ALA A 653 -3.54 -7.76 10.67
N ILE A 654 -3.52 -8.38 11.87
CA ILE A 654 -2.52 -9.37 12.25
C ILE A 654 -3.12 -10.77 12.29
N GLY A 655 -2.40 -11.75 11.71
CA GLY A 655 -2.87 -13.12 11.56
C GLY A 655 -3.87 -13.26 10.39
N ALA A 656 -4.27 -14.47 10.08
CA ALA A 656 -5.39 -14.74 9.16
C ALA A 656 -6.74 -14.35 9.84
N GLY A 657 -6.83 -13.09 10.31
CA GLY A 657 -7.94 -12.54 11.09
C GLY A 657 -9.29 -12.75 10.42
N THR A 658 -10.34 -12.25 11.04
CA THR A 658 -11.69 -12.31 10.45
C THR A 658 -11.73 -11.57 9.12
N ASP A 659 -12.54 -12.03 8.17
CA ASP A 659 -12.71 -11.38 6.86
C ASP A 659 -13.01 -9.87 7.02
N VAL A 660 -13.73 -9.48 8.07
CA VAL A 660 -14.06 -8.09 8.39
C VAL A 660 -12.80 -7.26 8.76
N ALA A 661 -11.88 -7.81 9.56
CA ALA A 661 -10.63 -7.12 9.91
C ALA A 661 -9.71 -7.02 8.68
N ILE A 662 -9.66 -8.08 7.86
CA ILE A 662 -8.93 -8.06 6.59
C ILE A 662 -9.50 -6.98 5.68
N ASP A 663 -10.82 -6.84 5.55
CA ASP A 663 -11.44 -5.83 4.70
C ASP A 663 -11.20 -4.39 5.19
N ALA A 664 -11.20 -4.17 6.49
CA ALA A 664 -10.98 -2.86 7.12
C ALA A 664 -9.53 -2.38 7.09
N ALA A 665 -8.55 -3.30 7.01
CA ALA A 665 -7.13 -2.97 7.11
C ALA A 665 -6.53 -2.54 5.75
N ASP A 666 -5.48 -1.74 5.79
CA ASP A 666 -4.62 -1.36 4.66
C ASP A 666 -3.47 -2.34 4.41
N VAL A 667 -3.01 -2.98 5.48
CA VAL A 667 -1.94 -3.98 5.48
C VAL A 667 -2.43 -5.23 6.19
N VAL A 668 -2.21 -6.39 5.57
CA VAL A 668 -2.56 -7.69 6.15
C VAL A 668 -1.29 -8.48 6.40
N LEU A 669 -1.09 -8.89 7.66
CA LEU A 669 0.00 -9.75 8.07
C LEU A 669 -0.53 -11.18 8.16
N MET A 670 -0.05 -12.05 7.28
CA MET A 670 -0.53 -13.43 7.18
C MET A 670 -0.20 -14.28 8.42
N LYS A 671 0.81 -13.85 9.17
CA LYS A 671 1.26 -14.51 10.41
C LYS A 671 0.73 -13.76 11.62
N SER A 672 0.44 -14.50 12.68
CA SER A 672 0.05 -13.91 13.97
C SER A 672 1.28 -13.48 14.79
N ARG A 673 2.24 -12.77 14.16
CA ARG A 673 3.49 -12.30 14.79
C ARG A 673 3.55 -10.80 14.81
N LEU A 674 3.79 -10.21 15.98
CA LEU A 674 3.94 -8.78 16.12
C LEU A 674 5.21 -8.25 15.43
N SER A 675 6.25 -9.09 15.30
CA SER A 675 7.51 -8.79 14.61
C SER A 675 7.35 -8.45 13.10
N ASP A 676 6.22 -8.81 12.48
CA ASP A 676 5.91 -8.45 11.10
C ASP A 676 5.45 -6.98 10.97
N VAL A 677 5.01 -6.33 12.06
CA VAL A 677 4.66 -4.89 12.06
C VAL A 677 5.91 -4.01 11.83
N PRO A 678 6.99 -4.09 12.63
CA PRO A 678 8.21 -3.36 12.31
C PRO A 678 8.82 -3.77 10.97
N ALA A 679 8.68 -5.02 10.54
CA ALA A 679 9.14 -5.49 9.23
C ALA A 679 8.38 -4.80 8.08
N ALA A 680 7.05 -4.63 8.18
CA ALA A 680 6.23 -3.91 7.20
C ALA A 680 6.66 -2.43 7.08
N ILE A 681 6.84 -1.75 8.21
CA ILE A 681 7.29 -0.35 8.24
C ILE A 681 8.70 -0.22 7.67
N ARG A 682 9.61 -1.14 7.98
CA ARG A 682 10.98 -1.19 7.46
C ARG A 682 11.01 -1.37 5.95
N LEU A 683 10.21 -2.30 5.42
CA LEU A 683 10.06 -2.52 3.99
C LEU A 683 9.52 -1.27 3.28
N SER A 684 8.50 -0.64 3.83
CA SER A 684 7.96 0.61 3.32
C SER A 684 9.03 1.72 3.26
N ARG A 685 9.78 1.94 4.35
CA ARG A 685 10.87 2.93 4.41
C ARG A 685 11.98 2.62 3.40
N ALA A 686 12.34 1.36 3.22
CA ALA A 686 13.32 0.94 2.23
C ALA A 686 12.83 1.22 0.80
N THR A 687 11.55 0.94 0.51
CA THR A 687 10.93 1.22 -0.79
C THR A 687 10.86 2.71 -1.06
N LEU A 688 10.44 3.53 -0.08
CA LEU A 688 10.41 4.99 -0.20
C LEU A 688 11.81 5.57 -0.48
N ARG A 689 12.83 5.10 0.24
CA ARG A 689 14.23 5.51 0.00
C ARG A 689 14.66 5.18 -1.42
N ASN A 690 14.35 3.98 -1.90
CA ASN A 690 14.64 3.55 -3.26
C ASN A 690 13.94 4.43 -4.30
N ILE A 691 12.67 4.81 -4.06
CA ILE A 691 11.93 5.75 -4.91
C ILE A 691 12.63 7.11 -4.95
N HIS A 692 13.04 7.67 -3.80
CA HIS A 692 13.73 8.95 -3.75
C HIS A 692 15.08 8.91 -4.46
N GLU A 693 15.86 7.82 -4.31
CA GLU A 693 17.12 7.61 -5.04
C GLU A 693 16.86 7.56 -6.55
N ASN A 694 15.84 6.83 -6.99
CA ASN A 694 15.47 6.73 -8.40
C ASN A 694 15.04 8.09 -8.98
N LEU A 695 14.21 8.85 -8.27
CA LEU A 695 13.77 10.18 -8.67
C LEU A 695 14.94 11.17 -8.73
N PHE A 696 15.84 11.14 -7.73
CA PHE A 696 17.03 11.96 -7.70
C PHE A 696 17.88 11.73 -8.95
N TRP A 697 18.22 10.50 -9.28
CA TRP A 697 19.02 10.18 -10.45
C TRP A 697 18.30 10.48 -11.76
N ALA A 698 16.97 10.26 -11.83
CA ALA A 698 16.17 10.60 -13.00
C ALA A 698 16.14 12.11 -13.32
N PHE A 699 16.25 12.98 -12.32
CA PHE A 699 16.35 14.43 -12.50
C PHE A 699 17.78 14.91 -12.70
N PHE A 700 18.71 14.38 -11.93
CA PHE A 700 20.09 14.86 -11.84
C PHE A 700 20.79 14.88 -13.19
N TYR A 701 20.68 13.79 -13.97
CA TYR A 701 21.31 13.74 -15.29
C TYR A 701 20.72 14.74 -16.28
N ASN A 702 19.40 15.03 -16.17
CA ASN A 702 18.75 16.05 -17.01
C ASN A 702 19.22 17.47 -16.66
N VAL A 703 19.36 17.78 -15.37
CA VAL A 703 19.84 19.09 -14.89
C VAL A 703 21.23 19.40 -15.42
N ILE A 704 22.11 18.41 -15.50
CA ILE A 704 23.47 18.57 -16.06
C ILE A 704 23.44 18.46 -17.58
N GLY A 705 22.69 17.52 -18.12
CA GLY A 705 22.70 17.19 -19.55
C GLY A 705 22.08 18.26 -20.43
N ILE A 706 20.97 18.90 -20.00
CA ILE A 706 20.27 19.92 -20.80
C ILE A 706 21.18 21.13 -21.07
N PRO A 707 21.84 21.77 -20.08
CA PRO A 707 22.77 22.87 -20.34
C PRO A 707 23.95 22.44 -21.23
N LEU A 708 24.48 21.23 -21.04
CA LEU A 708 25.57 20.69 -21.86
C LEU A 708 25.13 20.51 -23.30
N ALA A 709 23.93 19.95 -23.55
CA ALA A 709 23.34 19.75 -24.87
C ALA A 709 23.01 21.08 -25.56
N ALA A 710 22.49 22.06 -24.78
CA ALA A 710 22.26 23.42 -25.27
C ALA A 710 23.54 24.18 -25.66
N GLY A 711 24.71 23.67 -25.25
CA GLY A 711 26.00 24.27 -25.57
C GLY A 711 26.41 25.45 -24.67
N VAL A 712 25.83 25.56 -23.46
CA VAL A 712 26.16 26.65 -22.51
C VAL A 712 27.66 26.68 -22.18
N TRP A 713 28.33 25.54 -22.18
CA TRP A 713 29.74 25.38 -21.83
C TRP A 713 30.67 25.50 -23.04
N ILE A 714 30.15 25.60 -24.29
CA ILE A 714 30.97 25.73 -25.50
C ILE A 714 31.84 27.00 -25.46
N PRO A 715 31.31 28.19 -25.11
CA PRO A 715 32.12 29.40 -25.10
C PRO A 715 33.25 29.39 -24.07
N ILE A 716 33.11 28.57 -22.99
CA ILE A 716 34.05 28.56 -21.85
C ILE A 716 35.07 27.42 -22.01
N PHE A 717 34.60 26.22 -22.32
CA PHE A 717 35.41 24.99 -22.31
C PHE A 717 35.51 24.29 -23.69
N GLY A 718 34.78 24.77 -24.70
CA GLY A 718 34.71 24.09 -25.99
C GLY A 718 33.94 22.76 -25.98
N TRP A 719 33.26 22.43 -24.88
CA TRP A 719 32.60 21.12 -24.72
C TRP A 719 31.32 21.06 -25.57
N THR A 720 31.32 20.13 -26.51
CA THR A 720 30.16 19.87 -27.37
C THR A 720 29.56 18.49 -27.06
N LEU A 721 28.26 18.38 -26.95
CA LEU A 721 27.55 17.12 -26.84
C LEU A 721 26.96 16.71 -28.19
N ASN A 722 27.35 15.52 -28.66
CA ASN A 722 26.71 14.92 -29.83
C ASN A 722 25.35 14.28 -29.38
N PRO A 723 24.26 14.42 -30.16
CA PRO A 723 22.95 13.83 -29.87
C PRO A 723 22.98 12.33 -29.56
N MET A 724 23.91 11.58 -30.16
CA MET A 724 24.09 10.15 -29.91
C MET A 724 24.45 9.81 -28.46
N PHE A 725 25.37 10.58 -27.87
CA PHE A 725 25.73 10.40 -26.46
C PHE A 725 24.56 10.74 -25.52
N GLY A 726 23.73 11.71 -25.88
CA GLY A 726 22.48 12.04 -25.20
C GLY A 726 21.51 10.84 -25.17
N ALA A 727 21.30 10.19 -26.33
CA ALA A 727 20.45 9.02 -26.45
C ALA A 727 20.98 7.81 -25.66
N ALA A 728 22.28 7.59 -25.65
CA ALA A 728 22.94 6.53 -24.86
C ALA A 728 22.78 6.77 -23.35
N ALA A 729 23.04 8.00 -22.89
CA ALA A 729 22.89 8.37 -21.47
C ALA A 729 21.45 8.19 -20.98
N MET A 730 20.45 8.56 -21.80
CA MET A 730 19.03 8.37 -21.52
C MET A 730 18.68 6.88 -21.35
N SER A 731 19.16 6.01 -22.24
CA SER A 731 18.91 4.56 -22.19
C SER A 731 19.52 3.94 -20.94
N LEU A 732 20.75 4.36 -20.59
CA LEU A 732 21.44 3.92 -19.38
C LEU A 732 20.73 4.38 -18.10
N SER A 733 20.18 5.60 -18.07
CA SER A 733 19.43 6.11 -16.92
C SER A 733 18.23 5.22 -16.57
N SER A 734 17.42 4.83 -17.55
CA SER A 734 16.30 3.90 -17.34
C SER A 734 16.75 2.54 -16.81
N PHE A 735 17.86 2.01 -17.33
CA PHE A 735 18.46 0.77 -16.84
C PHE A 735 18.92 0.88 -15.38
N CYS A 736 19.58 1.99 -15.01
CA CYS A 736 20.03 2.24 -13.65
C CYS A 736 18.87 2.30 -12.64
N VAL A 737 17.77 3.00 -12.97
CA VAL A 737 16.58 3.11 -12.12
C VAL A 737 15.98 1.73 -11.85
N VAL A 738 15.80 0.91 -12.88
CA VAL A 738 15.24 -0.43 -12.69
C VAL A 738 16.18 -1.35 -11.92
N THR A 739 17.48 -1.30 -12.20
CA THR A 739 18.48 -2.09 -11.46
C THR A 739 18.51 -1.69 -9.98
N ASN A 740 18.40 -0.39 -9.68
CA ASN A 740 18.31 0.08 -8.30
C ASN A 740 17.03 -0.42 -7.61
N ALA A 741 15.89 -0.41 -8.30
CA ALA A 741 14.63 -0.94 -7.75
C ALA A 741 14.73 -2.46 -7.48
N LEU A 742 15.33 -3.23 -8.40
CA LEU A 742 15.54 -4.67 -8.21
C LEU A 742 16.49 -5.00 -7.04
N ARG A 743 17.32 -4.05 -6.59
CA ARG A 743 18.13 -4.20 -5.37
C ARG A 743 17.29 -4.45 -4.11
N LEU A 744 16.02 -4.01 -4.09
CA LEU A 744 15.08 -4.31 -3.01
C LEU A 744 14.85 -5.83 -2.82
N ASN A 745 15.03 -6.66 -3.85
CA ASN A 745 14.93 -8.12 -3.72
C ASN A 745 16.01 -8.72 -2.79
N LEU A 746 17.09 -7.98 -2.52
CA LEU A 746 18.17 -8.37 -1.61
C LEU A 746 17.94 -7.84 -0.18
N PHE A 747 16.85 -7.12 0.04
CA PHE A 747 16.55 -6.50 1.33
C PHE A 747 15.99 -7.54 2.31
N LYS A 748 16.55 -7.58 3.53
CA LYS A 748 16.10 -8.47 4.61
C LYS A 748 15.13 -7.70 5.50
N VAL A 749 13.83 -8.04 5.42
CA VAL A 749 12.75 -7.28 6.09
C VAL A 749 12.80 -7.38 7.63
N HIS A 750 13.33 -8.48 8.16
CA HIS A 750 13.45 -8.72 9.61
C HIS A 750 14.83 -8.30 10.19
N ASP A 751 15.72 -7.69 9.41
CA ASP A 751 17.03 -7.22 9.88
C ASP A 751 16.93 -5.79 10.43
N ALA A 752 16.88 -5.66 11.76
CA ALA A 752 16.77 -4.40 12.47
C ALA A 752 18.08 -3.59 12.52
N SER A 753 19.23 -4.18 12.10
CA SER A 753 20.58 -3.58 12.27
C SER A 753 20.75 -2.23 11.57
N ARG A 754 19.91 -1.93 10.57
CA ARG A 754 19.96 -0.71 9.76
C ARG A 754 18.84 0.28 10.04
N ASP A 755 18.06 0.06 11.08
CA ASP A 755 16.94 0.93 11.42
C ASP A 755 17.45 2.33 11.81
N LYS A 756 16.70 3.36 11.37
CA LYS A 756 17.01 4.76 11.66
C LYS A 756 15.81 5.40 12.34
N LYS A 757 16.08 6.17 13.39
CA LYS A 757 15.04 6.96 14.04
C LYS A 757 14.47 8.02 13.11
N ILE A 758 13.16 8.25 13.19
CA ILE A 758 12.50 9.38 12.54
C ILE A 758 12.94 10.66 13.27
N LYS A 759 13.16 11.75 12.52
CA LYS A 759 13.59 13.05 13.11
C LYS A 759 12.49 13.75 13.92
N GLN A 760 11.23 13.43 13.68
CA GLN A 760 10.08 13.97 14.42
C GLN A 760 9.59 12.89 15.38
N ASN A 761 9.91 13.02 16.65
CA ASN A 761 9.42 12.14 17.71
C ASN A 761 8.19 12.77 18.35
N VAL A 762 7.18 11.96 18.58
CA VAL A 762 6.08 12.27 19.50
C VAL A 762 6.63 11.99 20.92
N GLU A 763 6.89 13.04 21.71
CA GLU A 763 7.56 12.88 23.02
C GLU A 763 6.60 12.39 24.09
N GLU A 764 5.34 12.91 24.11
CA GLU A 764 4.29 12.49 25.04
C GLU A 764 2.96 12.33 24.33
N ILE A 765 2.17 11.32 24.72
CA ILE A 765 0.81 11.12 24.23
C ILE A 765 -0.16 11.81 25.19
N HIS A 766 -0.88 12.80 24.71
CA HIS A 766 -1.96 13.46 25.43
C HIS A 766 -3.30 12.84 25.01
N TYR A 767 -3.86 12.01 25.87
CA TYR A 767 -5.20 11.45 25.69
C TYR A 767 -6.15 11.99 26.78
N ILE A 768 -7.15 12.76 26.36
CA ILE A 768 -8.22 13.24 27.23
C ILE A 768 -9.36 12.23 27.13
N SER A 769 -9.54 11.43 28.19
CA SER A 769 -10.66 10.50 28.30
C SER A 769 -11.98 11.27 28.34
N ALA A 770 -12.94 10.88 27.49
CA ALA A 770 -14.31 11.43 27.53
C ALA A 770 -14.97 11.31 28.92
N ASN A 771 -14.54 10.36 29.74
CA ASN A 771 -14.95 10.24 31.14
C ASN A 771 -14.34 11.32 32.07
N ALA A 772 -13.20 11.92 31.69
CA ALA A 772 -12.59 13.02 32.44
C ALA A 772 -13.32 14.36 32.21
N GLU A 773 -13.86 14.58 31.01
CA GLU A 773 -14.69 15.75 30.73
C GLU A 773 -16.02 15.71 31.49
N MET A 774 -16.66 14.56 31.63
CA MET A 774 -17.88 14.44 32.47
C MET A 774 -17.58 14.62 33.95
N LYS A 775 -16.43 14.19 34.48
CA LYS A 775 -16.03 14.44 35.86
C LYS A 775 -15.70 15.91 36.11
N ASN A 776 -15.00 16.57 35.21
CA ASN A 776 -14.69 18.00 35.33
C ASN A 776 -15.92 18.90 35.19
N VAL A 777 -16.92 18.49 34.41
CA VAL A 777 -18.22 19.20 34.29
C VAL A 777 -19.07 18.99 35.56
N THR A 778 -18.99 17.84 36.23
CA THR A 778 -19.68 17.56 37.49
C THR A 778 -18.95 18.20 38.68
N GLU A 779 -17.62 18.21 38.72
CA GLU A 779 -16.87 18.88 39.79
C GLU A 779 -16.90 20.42 39.66
N ASN A 780 -16.90 20.99 38.47
CA ASN A 780 -17.10 22.44 38.27
C ASN A 780 -18.56 22.90 38.55
N LYS A 781 -19.55 22.01 38.51
CA LYS A 781 -20.92 22.33 38.94
C LYS A 781 -21.10 22.23 40.45
N SER A 782 -20.34 21.35 41.13
CA SER A 782 -20.36 21.25 42.59
C SER A 782 -19.54 22.37 43.30
N LEU A 783 -18.49 22.90 42.62
CA LEU A 783 -17.67 24.00 43.17
C LEU A 783 -18.24 25.39 42.93
N LYS A 784 -19.32 25.56 42.12
CA LYS A 784 -20.06 26.82 41.97
C LYS A 784 -21.28 26.95 42.87
N ALA A 785 -21.57 25.96 43.71
CA ALA A 785 -22.69 26.01 44.65
C ALA A 785 -22.31 26.34 46.11
N GLU A 786 -21.04 26.44 46.47
CA GLU A 786 -20.59 26.82 47.80
C GLU A 786 -19.47 27.85 47.71
N ASN A 787 -19.74 29.13 47.63
CA ASN A 787 -19.30 30.26 48.45
C ASN A 787 -19.53 31.61 47.74
N PRO A 788 -20.38 32.48 48.28
CA PRO A 788 -20.31 33.90 48.09
C PRO A 788 -19.53 34.52 49.27
N ASP A 789 -18.59 35.39 48.94
CA ASP A 789 -17.80 36.25 49.80
C ASP A 789 -16.28 35.92 49.84
N PHE A 790 -15.53 36.70 49.12
CA PHE A 790 -14.49 37.55 49.68
C PHE A 790 -13.94 38.50 48.58
N CYS A 791 -14.13 39.78 48.95
CA CYS A 791 -13.64 40.95 48.22
C CYS A 791 -12.29 41.38 48.82
N ASN A 792 -11.46 42.04 47.99
CA ASN A 792 -10.39 43.00 48.34
C ASN A 792 -8.99 42.48 48.74
N SER A 793 -8.00 42.87 48.02
CA SER A 793 -7.01 43.97 48.21
C SER A 793 -5.73 43.65 47.46
N GLU A 794 -5.40 44.48 46.48
CA GLU A 794 -4.38 45.59 46.48
C GLU A 794 -2.91 45.18 46.35
N ILE A 795 -2.32 45.64 45.22
CA ILE A 795 -1.15 46.52 45.04
C ILE A 795 0.22 45.80 44.84
N HIS A 796 0.85 45.94 43.73
CA HIS A 796 1.80 46.89 43.19
C HIS A 796 2.46 46.42 41.87
N ASP A 797 2.54 47.35 40.94
CA ASP A 797 3.20 47.58 39.68
C ASP A 797 4.77 47.73 39.80
N PRO A 798 5.53 48.01 38.73
CA PRO A 798 5.37 47.89 37.30
C PRO A 798 6.69 47.56 36.50
N LYS A 799 6.55 47.57 35.15
CA LYS A 799 7.54 47.82 34.06
C LYS A 799 8.20 46.57 33.46
N ASP A 800 8.28 46.31 32.19
CA ASP A 800 8.29 47.14 30.97
C ASP A 800 7.81 46.32 29.77
N GLN A 801 6.97 46.87 28.95
CA GLN A 801 6.97 47.13 27.47
C GLN A 801 7.39 45.99 26.56
N GLU A 802 6.74 45.58 25.49
CA GLU A 802 5.97 46.35 24.47
C GLU A 802 5.17 45.40 23.59
N ASN A 803 3.94 45.77 23.29
CA ASN A 803 3.17 45.60 22.02
C ASN A 803 3.11 44.22 21.32
N ILE A 804 1.94 43.61 21.32
CA ILE A 804 1.05 43.55 20.13
C ILE A 804 -0.38 43.34 20.62
N LYS A 805 -1.24 44.31 20.31
CA LYS A 805 -2.69 44.25 20.51
C LYS A 805 -3.32 43.34 19.47
N GLU A 806 -4.05 42.34 19.85
CA GLU A 806 -5.22 41.89 19.12
C GLU A 806 -6.42 41.81 20.07
N ASN A 807 -7.37 42.69 19.79
CA ASN A 807 -8.69 42.74 20.38
C ASN A 807 -9.42 41.40 20.10
N LYS A 808 -9.76 40.64 21.11
CA LYS A 808 -10.92 39.73 21.07
C LYS A 808 -12.07 40.44 21.81
N GLU A 809 -12.88 41.14 21.05
CA GLU A 809 -14.25 41.47 21.46
C GLU A 809 -15.04 40.17 21.63
N ASN A 810 -15.58 39.89 22.79
CA ASN A 810 -16.64 38.92 23.01
C ASN A 810 -17.88 39.37 22.23
N LYS A 811 -18.07 38.85 21.00
CA LYS A 811 -19.36 38.90 20.32
C LYS A 811 -20.16 37.66 20.81
N GLU A 812 -21.35 37.93 21.35
CA GLU A 812 -22.35 36.87 21.58
C GLU A 812 -22.63 36.18 20.23
N MET A 813 -22.41 34.85 20.19
CA MET A 813 -22.63 34.05 18.99
C MET A 813 -24.07 33.53 19.00
N THR A 814 -24.80 33.74 17.93
CA THR A 814 -26.17 33.21 17.71
C THR A 814 -26.08 31.74 17.32
N THR A 815 -26.81 30.88 18.02
CA THR A 815 -26.91 29.45 17.67
C THR A 815 -28.17 29.23 16.82
N ILE A 816 -27.99 28.72 15.61
CA ILE A 816 -29.06 28.43 14.65
C ILE A 816 -29.19 26.93 14.48
N THR A 817 -30.35 26.38 14.86
CA THR A 817 -30.63 24.95 14.70
C THR A 817 -31.61 24.74 13.55
N VAL A 818 -31.18 24.01 12.54
CA VAL A 818 -31.94 23.69 11.31
C VAL A 818 -32.32 22.22 11.31
N ASN A 819 -33.59 21.91 11.24
CA ASN A 819 -34.09 20.53 11.09
C ASN A 819 -34.06 20.15 9.60
N VAL A 820 -33.26 19.14 9.27
CA VAL A 820 -32.97 18.70 7.89
C VAL A 820 -33.41 17.26 7.70
N THR A 821 -34.25 17.01 6.69
CA THR A 821 -34.66 15.65 6.32
C THR A 821 -33.93 15.17 5.05
N GLY A 822 -33.71 13.87 4.92
CA GLY A 822 -33.01 13.28 3.78
C GLY A 822 -31.53 12.97 4.05
N MET A 823 -30.95 13.36 5.18
CA MET A 823 -29.63 12.92 5.59
C MET A 823 -29.70 11.48 6.11
N MET A 824 -29.01 10.53 5.44
CA MET A 824 -29.05 9.11 5.78
C MET A 824 -27.73 8.55 6.32
N CYS A 825 -26.64 9.31 6.26
CA CYS A 825 -25.30 8.85 6.67
C CYS A 825 -24.33 10.03 6.90
N GLY A 826 -23.16 9.75 7.50
CA GLY A 826 -22.13 10.75 7.78
C GLY A 826 -21.59 11.49 6.54
N HIS A 827 -21.73 10.92 5.33
CA HIS A 827 -21.38 11.64 4.09
C HIS A 827 -22.39 12.76 3.77
N CYS A 828 -23.68 12.53 4.06
CA CYS A 828 -24.72 13.54 3.94
C CYS A 828 -24.48 14.70 4.94
N GLU A 829 -24.04 14.39 6.17
CA GLU A 829 -23.67 15.42 7.17
C GLU A 829 -22.54 16.31 6.66
N ALA A 830 -21.47 15.69 6.14
CA ALA A 830 -20.33 16.43 5.59
C ALA A 830 -20.74 17.31 4.41
N HIS A 831 -21.68 16.84 3.57
CA HIS A 831 -22.16 17.58 2.41
C HIS A 831 -22.98 18.80 2.82
N VAL A 832 -23.92 18.66 3.76
CA VAL A 832 -24.73 19.77 4.30
C VAL A 832 -23.83 20.76 5.05
N THR A 833 -22.95 20.26 5.91
CA THR A 833 -21.99 21.09 6.66
C THR A 833 -21.12 21.94 5.71
N LYS A 834 -20.62 21.37 4.62
CA LYS A 834 -19.82 22.04 3.62
C LYS A 834 -20.61 23.11 2.87
N ALA A 835 -21.81 22.78 2.41
CA ALA A 835 -22.66 23.73 1.68
C ALA A 835 -22.98 24.96 2.53
N VAL A 836 -23.30 24.78 3.82
CA VAL A 836 -23.60 25.87 4.75
C VAL A 836 -22.34 26.71 5.03
N LYS A 837 -21.18 26.10 5.27
CA LYS A 837 -19.91 26.79 5.49
C LYS A 837 -19.52 27.67 4.30
N GLU A 838 -19.65 27.14 3.08
CA GLU A 838 -19.30 27.86 1.84
C GLU A 838 -20.25 29.03 1.53
N ALA A 839 -21.56 28.85 1.83
CA ALA A 839 -22.56 29.85 1.53
C ALA A 839 -22.60 31.03 2.50
N PHE A 840 -22.31 30.80 3.78
CA PHE A 840 -22.41 31.83 4.84
C PHE A 840 -21.06 32.26 5.43
N GLY A 841 -19.96 31.62 5.05
CA GLY A 841 -18.61 31.93 5.54
C GLY A 841 -18.45 31.66 7.04
N VAL A 842 -19.22 30.73 7.61
CA VAL A 842 -19.16 30.35 9.03
C VAL A 842 -18.27 29.13 9.20
N GLU A 843 -17.44 29.11 10.22
CA GLU A 843 -16.52 27.99 10.45
C GLU A 843 -17.10 26.89 11.35
N ASP A 844 -18.04 27.24 12.24
CA ASP A 844 -18.61 26.31 13.20
C ASP A 844 -20.03 25.87 12.79
N VAL A 845 -20.10 24.76 12.06
CA VAL A 845 -21.33 24.10 11.59
C VAL A 845 -21.22 22.60 11.83
N VAL A 846 -22.20 22.04 12.53
CA VAL A 846 -22.29 20.61 12.88
C VAL A 846 -23.61 20.03 12.38
N SER A 847 -23.58 19.07 11.48
CA SER A 847 -24.76 18.33 11.01
C SER A 847 -24.79 16.92 11.61
N SER A 848 -25.98 16.43 11.95
CA SER A 848 -26.22 15.08 12.46
C SER A 848 -27.37 14.39 11.73
N HIS A 849 -27.11 13.29 11.06
CA HIS A 849 -28.14 12.48 10.38
C HIS A 849 -29.01 11.71 11.39
N GLU A 850 -28.43 11.33 12.54
CA GLU A 850 -29.17 10.63 13.61
C GLU A 850 -30.23 11.53 14.25
N LYS A 851 -29.92 12.84 14.42
CA LYS A 851 -30.82 13.83 15.00
C LYS A 851 -31.65 14.56 13.95
N GLY A 852 -31.32 14.42 12.66
CA GLY A 852 -31.95 15.18 11.60
C GLY A 852 -31.73 16.69 11.71
N THR A 853 -30.60 17.15 12.30
CA THR A 853 -30.36 18.56 12.59
C THR A 853 -29.01 19.04 12.09
N THR A 854 -28.93 20.32 11.70
CA THR A 854 -27.68 21.06 11.43
C THR A 854 -27.64 22.26 12.37
N VAL A 855 -26.62 22.36 13.20
CA VAL A 855 -26.40 23.48 14.14
C VAL A 855 -25.32 24.38 13.56
N ILE A 856 -25.60 25.68 13.48
CA ILE A 856 -24.72 26.72 12.92
C ILE A 856 -24.47 27.76 14.01
N HIS A 857 -23.20 28.04 14.30
CA HIS A 857 -22.81 29.12 15.18
C HIS A 857 -22.31 30.32 14.33
N ALA A 858 -23.08 31.41 14.38
CA ALA A 858 -22.81 32.59 13.56
C ALA A 858 -22.75 33.87 14.43
N PRO A 859 -21.95 34.88 14.03
CA PRO A 859 -21.85 36.14 14.77
C PRO A 859 -23.13 37.02 14.69
N GLU A 860 -24.05 36.71 13.78
CA GLU A 860 -25.34 37.39 13.54
C GLU A 860 -26.41 36.38 13.11
N LYS A 861 -27.69 36.73 13.23
CA LYS A 861 -28.77 35.92 12.68
C LYS A 861 -28.68 35.80 11.18
N LEU A 862 -28.79 34.59 10.66
CA LEU A 862 -28.74 34.33 9.24
C LEU A 862 -30.14 34.35 8.61
N ASP A 863 -30.22 34.67 7.35
CA ASP A 863 -31.48 34.70 6.58
C ASP A 863 -32.01 33.27 6.40
N GLU A 864 -33.22 33.01 6.95
CA GLU A 864 -33.85 31.67 6.93
C GLU A 864 -34.17 31.19 5.53
N ASP A 865 -34.57 32.06 4.64
CA ASP A 865 -34.90 31.69 3.25
C ASP A 865 -33.64 31.27 2.50
N LYS A 866 -32.52 31.94 2.74
CA LYS A 866 -31.24 31.57 2.16
C LYS A 866 -30.69 30.25 2.75
N ILE A 867 -30.89 29.97 4.04
CA ILE A 867 -30.53 28.68 4.64
C ILE A 867 -31.33 27.54 3.97
N ARG A 868 -32.65 27.76 3.75
CA ARG A 868 -33.52 26.79 3.04
C ARG A 868 -33.06 26.54 1.63
N GLU A 869 -32.70 27.58 0.90
CA GLU A 869 -32.22 27.50 -0.48
C GLU A 869 -30.90 26.70 -0.56
N VAL A 870 -29.92 27.04 0.25
CA VAL A 870 -28.60 26.37 0.28
C VAL A 870 -28.71 24.87 0.59
N ILE A 871 -29.52 24.53 1.59
CA ILE A 871 -29.71 23.11 1.97
C ILE A 871 -30.51 22.36 0.91
N LYS A 872 -31.46 23.01 0.25
CA LYS A 872 -32.24 22.46 -0.86
C LYS A 872 -31.37 22.26 -2.11
N GLU A 873 -30.47 23.19 -2.42
CA GLU A 873 -29.48 23.03 -3.51
C GLU A 873 -28.50 21.87 -3.23
N ALA A 874 -28.19 21.63 -1.95
CA ALA A 874 -27.44 20.48 -1.52
C ALA A 874 -28.23 19.16 -1.60
N GLY A 875 -29.53 19.20 -1.98
CA GLY A 875 -30.38 18.01 -2.19
C GLY A 875 -31.12 17.51 -0.96
N TYR A 876 -31.31 18.37 0.07
CA TYR A 876 -31.99 18.02 1.33
C TYR A 876 -33.16 18.98 1.61
N GLU A 877 -34.12 18.57 2.46
CA GLU A 877 -35.28 19.41 2.83
C GLU A 877 -35.15 19.95 4.26
N VAL A 878 -35.47 21.24 4.45
CA VAL A 878 -35.52 21.89 5.74
C VAL A 878 -36.94 21.92 6.27
N THR A 879 -37.18 21.29 7.43
CA THR A 879 -38.48 21.21 8.07
C THR A 879 -38.75 22.25 9.13
N GLY A 880 -37.68 22.85 9.70
CA GLY A 880 -37.77 23.92 10.71
C GLY A 880 -36.45 24.60 10.93
N ILE A 881 -36.47 25.89 11.34
CA ILE A 881 -35.29 26.66 11.72
C ILE A 881 -35.58 27.36 13.05
N THR A 882 -34.66 27.32 13.99
CA THR A 882 -34.73 28.02 15.27
C THR A 882 -33.43 28.78 15.47
N GLN A 883 -33.51 30.08 15.77
CA GLN A 883 -32.34 30.96 15.99
C GLN A 883 -32.40 31.52 17.43
N GLU A 884 -31.48 31.11 18.30
CA GLU A 884 -31.35 31.52 19.67
C GLU A 884 -30.12 32.40 19.94
#